data_038dd378011588505a31f699a5636888
#
_entry.id   038dd378011588505a31f699a5636888
#
_cell.length_a   1.000
_cell.length_b   1.000
_cell.length_c   1.000
_cell.angle_alpha   90.00
_cell.angle_beta   90.00
_cell.angle_gamma   90.00
#
_symmetry.space_group_name_H-M   'P 1'
#
loop_
_entity.id
_entity.type
_entity.pdbx_description
1 polymer ?
#
loop_
_entity_poly.entity_id
_entity_poly.type
_entity_poly.pdbx_seq_one_letter_code
_entity_poly.pdbx_strand_id
1 'polypeptide(L)'
;MNKIKYLWLIAWAFAAISCTVESSEATVANEPQKVFARIESVNDPESKVYTDEDLNILWDSDDRISLFSKSTANQQFIFTGTAGIPEGEFTEAESGSVTSSPLDYVYAVYPYKAETVAVSEGVISMELPSEQIYRSGSFGPGANAMVSATEDTNLLFKNLCGYFILKLYGDNVPVKSITLEGKNHEPLAGSVDVTAAAGQIPRMSFKQGASTSVTLTCTEPVTIGTTAESATVFWLAVPPTTFTKGFKVTITDSNGNKVEKSASSASEILRNTTYRMKALKVNTEPVYQVTNDYVQKYMEEVHYADMDFASGSVLRGSNFPGGVLYNNSNTSLTTDADIPPSVTINWTQSSSTLIVDLYDNGTLDRSYTVNGGSSMALANLVPGRHYTYKVYRKSDNEVKGEGGFYTKGALHQVFFNSKVRNGRDLGGWQTLDGKTVKYKMLYRGGEMDYSDYLSSDGRAEMLAEGIKAEIDLREKSVVGKIKESALGSGYSFCKPGFPRGYYFPEWEEDMIEDNAVGIKECFDFTVNCLRNNKPVYFHCSAGRDRTGTLAILFLGVLGVREGDIAKDYELTYFSPRDWSLQKGDDGNYFYNHTRNVETYRSTVEYLASLAPDTDRSFKAGVEQYLLNIDVSQTNIDDFRSMMLE
;
A
#
# COMPACT_ATOMS: atom_id res chain seq x y z
N MET A 1 102.06 -13.46 -6.85
CA MET A 1 103.15 -13.89 -5.93
C MET A 1 102.55 -14.79 -4.88
N ASN A 2 103.06 -15.98 -4.88
CA ASN A 2 103.24 -16.97 -3.80
C ASN A 2 101.95 -17.45 -3.07
N LYS A 3 101.60 -18.71 -3.34
CA LYS A 3 102.18 -20.00 -2.81
C LYS A 3 101.78 -20.19 -1.34
N ILE A 4 101.22 -21.26 -0.90
CA ILE A 4 101.53 -22.69 -0.85
C ILE A 4 100.75 -23.23 0.37
N LYS A 5 100.02 -24.27 0.34
CA LYS A 5 100.21 -25.72 0.50
C LYS A 5 99.60 -26.30 1.81
N TYR A 6 98.91 -27.39 1.62
CA TYR A 6 98.81 -28.67 2.37
C TYR A 6 98.45 -28.65 3.87
N LEU A 7 97.78 -29.57 4.51
CA LEU A 7 97.67 -31.02 4.40
C LEU A 7 96.62 -31.57 5.40
N TRP A 8 95.84 -32.52 5.01
CA TRP A 8 95.30 -33.67 5.74
C TRP A 8 95.19 -33.70 7.25
N LEU A 9 93.95 -34.03 7.75
CA LEU A 9 93.80 -35.16 8.73
C LEU A 9 92.36 -35.64 8.75
N ILE A 10 92.17 -36.93 8.57
CA ILE A 10 90.99 -37.72 8.63
C ILE A 10 90.58 -37.94 10.10
N ALA A 11 89.37 -37.67 10.47
CA ALA A 11 88.79 -38.24 11.68
C ALA A 11 87.33 -38.69 11.36
N TRP A 12 87.11 -39.96 11.48
CA TRP A 12 85.80 -40.60 11.41
C TRP A 12 84.99 -40.21 12.66
N ALA A 13 83.76 -39.65 12.45
CA ALA A 13 82.75 -39.62 13.47
C ALA A 13 81.41 -40.02 12.85
N PHE A 14 80.88 -41.08 13.40
CA PHE A 14 79.50 -41.52 13.07
C PHE A 14 78.53 -40.39 13.40
N ALA A 15 77.83 -39.88 12.40
CA ALA A 15 76.64 -39.08 12.60
C ALA A 15 75.43 -39.90 12.16
N ALA A 16 74.53 -40.19 13.08
CA ALA A 16 73.22 -40.79 12.84
C ALA A 16 72.42 -39.87 11.96
N ILE A 17 72.06 -40.31 10.79
CA ILE A 17 71.06 -39.65 9.91
C ILE A 17 69.67 -39.90 10.52
N SER A 18 69.15 -38.91 11.25
CA SER A 18 67.74 -38.82 11.56
C SER A 18 67.04 -38.34 10.30
N CYS A 19 66.37 -39.24 9.55
CA CYS A 19 65.37 -38.89 8.55
C CYS A 19 64.16 -38.34 9.28
N THR A 20 64.06 -37.02 9.37
CA THR A 20 62.79 -36.38 9.53
C THR A 20 62.06 -36.51 8.19
N VAL A 21 61.10 -37.43 8.15
CA VAL A 21 60.10 -37.42 7.13
C VAL A 21 59.24 -36.19 7.43
N GLU A 22 59.49 -35.09 6.72
CA GLU A 22 58.46 -34.08 6.56
C GLU A 22 57.30 -34.76 5.81
N SER A 23 56.28 -35.18 6.56
CA SER A 23 54.98 -35.42 5.97
C SER A 23 54.48 -34.08 5.44
N SER A 24 54.72 -33.82 4.17
CA SER A 24 53.84 -32.90 3.44
C SER A 24 52.44 -33.49 3.59
N GLU A 25 51.65 -32.98 4.51
CA GLU A 25 50.23 -33.07 4.41
C GLU A 25 49.88 -32.43 3.05
N ALA A 26 49.75 -33.25 2.03
CA ALA A 26 49.05 -32.88 0.85
C ALA A 26 47.65 -32.50 1.35
N THR A 27 47.34 -31.21 1.33
CA THR A 27 45.97 -30.75 1.40
C THR A 27 45.25 -31.49 0.30
N VAL A 28 44.58 -32.58 0.65
CA VAL A 28 43.62 -33.22 -0.24
C VAL A 28 42.57 -32.13 -0.47
N ALA A 29 42.61 -31.53 -1.64
CA ALA A 29 41.54 -30.67 -2.06
C ALA A 29 40.27 -31.52 -1.96
N ASN A 30 39.42 -31.26 -0.97
CA ASN A 30 38.14 -31.95 -0.86
C ASN A 30 37.41 -31.74 -2.17
N GLU A 31 37.07 -32.83 -2.86
CA GLU A 31 36.20 -32.74 -4.04
C GLU A 31 34.88 -32.07 -3.62
N PRO A 32 34.33 -31.17 -4.46
CA PRO A 32 33.09 -30.50 -4.13
C PRO A 32 31.97 -31.53 -3.89
N GLN A 33 31.21 -31.34 -2.82
CA GLN A 33 30.14 -32.24 -2.45
C GLN A 33 28.99 -32.14 -3.47
N LYS A 34 28.29 -33.25 -3.66
CA LYS A 34 27.21 -33.40 -4.64
C LYS A 34 25.97 -34.02 -4.02
N VAL A 35 24.81 -33.54 -4.42
CA VAL A 35 23.51 -34.11 -4.07
C VAL A 35 22.66 -34.26 -5.32
N PHE A 36 21.76 -35.24 -5.33
CA PHE A 36 20.82 -35.45 -6.42
C PHE A 36 19.44 -34.95 -6.02
N ALA A 37 18.82 -34.14 -6.87
CA ALA A 37 17.54 -33.54 -6.61
C ALA A 37 16.50 -33.90 -7.69
N ARG A 38 15.26 -34.10 -7.26
CA ARG A 38 14.11 -34.29 -8.13
C ARG A 38 12.94 -33.47 -7.65
N ILE A 39 12.16 -32.94 -8.59
CA ILE A 39 10.95 -32.15 -8.31
C ILE A 39 9.71 -33.05 -8.40
N GLU A 40 8.74 -32.88 -7.50
CA GLU A 40 7.44 -33.54 -7.63
C GLU A 40 6.68 -33.02 -8.86
N SER A 41 5.91 -33.84 -9.52
CA SER A 41 5.05 -33.46 -10.64
C SER A 41 3.87 -32.63 -10.16
N VAL A 42 3.42 -31.67 -10.99
CA VAL A 42 2.24 -30.86 -10.71
C VAL A 42 0.96 -31.68 -10.90
N ASN A 43 0.02 -31.56 -9.96
CA ASN A 43 -1.31 -32.13 -10.09
C ASN A 43 -2.21 -31.16 -10.87
N ASP A 44 -2.62 -31.53 -12.09
CA ASP A 44 -3.58 -30.75 -12.87
C ASP A 44 -4.98 -31.40 -12.79
N PRO A 45 -5.93 -30.81 -12.06
CA PRO A 45 -7.28 -31.37 -11.95
C PRO A 45 -8.09 -31.29 -13.26
N GLU A 46 -7.67 -30.50 -14.25
CA GLU A 46 -8.32 -30.37 -15.56
C GLU A 46 -7.71 -31.29 -16.64
N SER A 47 -6.61 -31.95 -16.36
CA SER A 47 -5.99 -32.89 -17.29
C SER A 47 -6.79 -34.20 -17.37
N LYS A 48 -7.90 -34.13 -18.04
CA LYS A 48 -8.62 -35.31 -18.55
C LYS A 48 -8.21 -35.52 -19.99
N VAL A 49 -7.24 -36.44 -20.20
CA VAL A 49 -6.87 -37.01 -21.50
C VAL A 49 -6.09 -36.10 -22.45
N TYR A 50 -4.79 -36.41 -22.65
CA TYR A 50 -3.91 -36.04 -23.78
C TYR A 50 -3.78 -34.55 -24.11
N THR A 51 -2.94 -33.87 -23.37
CA THR A 51 -2.16 -32.77 -23.94
C THR A 51 -0.71 -32.96 -23.53
N ASP A 52 0.14 -32.96 -24.50
CA ASP A 52 1.59 -33.14 -24.42
C ASP A 52 2.29 -31.81 -24.05
N GLU A 53 1.69 -31.07 -23.16
CA GLU A 53 2.36 -30.04 -22.39
C GLU A 53 2.37 -30.56 -20.95
N ASP A 54 3.31 -31.47 -20.72
CA ASP A 54 3.64 -31.93 -19.38
C ASP A 54 3.95 -30.71 -18.53
N LEU A 55 3.11 -30.44 -17.51
CA LEU A 55 3.31 -29.36 -16.54
C LEU A 55 4.49 -29.68 -15.60
N ASN A 56 5.57 -30.21 -16.16
CA ASN A 56 6.76 -30.54 -15.39
C ASN A 56 7.50 -29.26 -15.03
N ILE A 57 7.81 -29.10 -13.75
CA ILE A 57 8.74 -28.10 -13.27
C ILE A 57 10.14 -28.62 -13.53
N LEU A 58 10.96 -27.80 -14.20
CA LEU A 58 12.25 -28.23 -14.72
C LEU A 58 13.36 -27.38 -14.09
N TRP A 59 14.49 -28.00 -13.82
CA TRP A 59 15.69 -27.29 -13.37
C TRP A 59 16.31 -26.48 -14.52
N ASP A 60 16.82 -25.27 -14.18
CA ASP A 60 17.59 -24.44 -15.08
C ASP A 60 19.08 -24.40 -14.67
N SER A 61 19.97 -24.05 -15.58
CA SER A 61 21.42 -24.05 -15.37
C SER A 61 21.90 -23.15 -14.23
N ASP A 62 21.13 -22.11 -13.92
CA ASP A 62 21.47 -21.15 -12.87
C ASP A 62 20.77 -21.41 -11.54
N ASP A 63 20.00 -22.50 -11.42
CA ASP A 63 19.27 -22.81 -10.22
C ASP A 63 20.21 -23.11 -9.04
N ARG A 64 19.82 -22.56 -7.88
CA ARG A 64 20.58 -22.70 -6.63
C ARG A 64 19.65 -23.10 -5.50
N ILE A 65 20.13 -23.99 -4.66
CA ILE A 65 19.42 -24.48 -3.49
C ILE A 65 20.19 -24.19 -2.20
N SER A 66 19.44 -24.00 -1.12
CA SER A 66 19.96 -24.02 0.26
C SER A 66 19.92 -25.44 0.78
N LEU A 67 21.03 -25.96 1.32
CA LEU A 67 21.05 -27.19 2.08
C LEU A 67 21.35 -26.90 3.56
N PHE A 68 20.64 -27.60 4.42
CA PHE A 68 20.79 -27.51 5.88
C PHE A 68 21.13 -28.89 6.43
N SER A 69 22.28 -28.97 7.08
CA SER A 69 22.65 -30.11 7.91
C SER A 69 22.04 -29.98 9.31
N LYS A 70 22.27 -30.98 10.17
CA LYS A 70 21.90 -30.93 11.59
C LYS A 70 22.54 -29.73 12.32
N SER A 71 23.59 -29.13 11.76
CA SER A 71 24.27 -27.94 12.30
C SER A 71 23.61 -26.60 11.93
N THR A 72 22.52 -26.58 11.16
CA THR A 72 21.73 -25.39 10.77
C THR A 72 22.40 -24.38 9.84
N ALA A 73 23.61 -24.60 9.36
CA ALA A 73 24.26 -23.70 8.40
C ALA A 73 23.58 -23.76 7.03
N ASN A 74 23.21 -22.62 6.47
CA ASN A 74 22.68 -22.49 5.10
C ASN A 74 23.84 -22.61 4.09
N GLN A 75 23.89 -23.70 3.37
CA GLN A 75 24.93 -24.01 2.39
C GLN A 75 24.36 -23.93 0.98
N GLN A 76 25.08 -23.23 0.08
CA GLN A 76 24.64 -23.03 -1.30
C GLN A 76 25.15 -24.14 -2.21
N PHE A 77 24.24 -24.72 -2.99
CA PHE A 77 24.54 -25.66 -4.07
C PHE A 77 23.98 -25.14 -5.39
N ILE A 78 24.73 -25.34 -6.48
CA ILE A 78 24.41 -24.88 -7.82
C ILE A 78 24.07 -26.12 -8.69
N PHE A 79 23.06 -26.00 -9.52
CA PHE A 79 22.68 -27.03 -10.47
C PHE A 79 23.80 -27.28 -11.49
N THR A 80 24.24 -28.53 -11.59
CA THR A 80 25.29 -28.96 -12.54
C THR A 80 24.81 -30.10 -13.45
N GLY A 81 23.52 -30.44 -13.35
CA GLY A 81 22.87 -31.40 -14.21
C GLY A 81 22.54 -30.85 -15.60
N THR A 82 21.72 -31.59 -16.35
CA THR A 82 21.18 -31.16 -17.66
C THR A 82 19.97 -30.28 -17.43
N ALA A 83 20.02 -29.02 -17.85
CA ALA A 83 18.86 -28.12 -17.78
C ALA A 83 17.68 -28.63 -18.62
N GLY A 84 16.46 -28.32 -18.20
CA GLY A 84 15.22 -28.69 -18.89
C GLY A 84 14.69 -30.09 -18.54
N ILE A 85 15.14 -30.67 -17.42
CA ILE A 85 14.57 -31.90 -16.85
C ILE A 85 14.25 -31.74 -15.36
N PRO A 86 13.30 -32.52 -14.79
CA PRO A 86 12.86 -32.33 -13.41
C PRO A 86 13.82 -32.92 -12.37
N GLU A 87 14.93 -33.53 -12.78
CA GLU A 87 15.91 -34.15 -11.88
C GLU A 87 17.34 -33.87 -12.32
N GLY A 88 18.28 -33.86 -11.37
CA GLY A 88 19.69 -33.66 -11.69
C GLY A 88 20.56 -33.43 -10.47
N GLU A 89 21.85 -33.23 -10.75
CA GLU A 89 22.89 -33.06 -9.75
C GLU A 89 23.07 -31.60 -9.38
N PHE A 90 23.24 -31.32 -8.10
CA PHE A 90 23.70 -30.04 -7.56
C PHE A 90 25.07 -30.23 -6.90
N THR A 91 25.95 -29.29 -7.15
CA THR A 91 27.32 -29.28 -6.63
C THR A 91 27.50 -28.08 -5.70
N GLU A 92 28.26 -28.28 -4.65
CA GLU A 92 28.68 -27.23 -3.71
C GLU A 92 29.20 -25.99 -4.45
N ALA A 93 28.71 -24.78 -4.09
CA ALA A 93 29.05 -23.54 -4.78
C ALA A 93 30.51 -23.12 -4.55
N GLU A 94 31.04 -23.33 -3.33
CA GLU A 94 32.44 -23.07 -2.97
C GLU A 94 33.04 -24.34 -2.41
N SER A 95 33.98 -24.92 -3.14
CA SER A 95 34.61 -26.18 -2.75
C SER A 95 35.27 -26.07 -1.37
N GLY A 96 34.93 -26.98 -0.47
CA GLY A 96 35.43 -27.00 0.91
C GLY A 96 34.73 -26.04 1.86
N SER A 97 33.67 -25.33 1.42
CA SER A 97 32.83 -24.51 2.31
C SER A 97 31.93 -25.37 3.20
N VAL A 98 31.66 -26.60 2.77
CA VAL A 98 30.78 -27.55 3.44
C VAL A 98 31.60 -28.45 4.37
N THR A 99 31.36 -28.34 5.67
CA THR A 99 32.03 -29.15 6.70
C THR A 99 31.24 -30.41 7.11
N SER A 100 29.97 -30.52 6.63
CA SER A 100 29.07 -31.64 6.97
C SER A 100 29.12 -32.72 5.90
N SER A 101 28.98 -33.98 6.29
CA SER A 101 28.75 -35.06 5.34
C SER A 101 27.42 -34.87 4.61
N PRO A 102 27.29 -35.21 3.31
CA PRO A 102 26.02 -35.20 2.60
C PRO A 102 24.91 -36.01 3.30
N LEU A 103 25.26 -37.02 4.07
CA LEU A 103 24.34 -37.82 4.88
C LEU A 103 23.78 -37.08 6.11
N ASP A 104 24.35 -35.93 6.44
CA ASP A 104 23.90 -35.10 7.56
C ASP A 104 22.90 -34.03 7.14
N TYR A 105 22.59 -33.89 5.84
CA TYR A 105 21.59 -32.95 5.37
C TYR A 105 20.17 -33.44 5.69
N VAL A 106 19.40 -32.51 6.27
CA VAL A 106 18.04 -32.77 6.72
C VAL A 106 17.01 -32.03 5.86
N TYR A 107 17.38 -30.82 5.39
CA TYR A 107 16.49 -29.96 4.62
C TYR A 107 17.18 -29.34 3.42
N ALA A 108 16.43 -29.18 2.33
CA ALA A 108 16.83 -28.37 1.19
C ALA A 108 15.69 -27.40 0.81
N VAL A 109 16.06 -26.20 0.37
CA VAL A 109 15.12 -25.14 -0.01
C VAL A 109 15.48 -24.55 -1.37
N TYR A 110 14.50 -24.35 -2.22
CA TYR A 110 14.64 -23.62 -3.48
C TYR A 110 13.67 -22.41 -3.48
N PRO A 111 14.07 -21.24 -3.95
CA PRO A 111 15.44 -20.89 -4.36
C PRO A 111 16.38 -20.67 -3.17
N TYR A 112 17.67 -20.73 -3.42
CA TYR A 112 18.66 -20.32 -2.43
C TYR A 112 18.50 -18.84 -2.08
N LYS A 113 18.48 -18.55 -0.79
CA LYS A 113 18.60 -17.20 -0.24
C LYS A 113 19.43 -17.27 1.04
N ALA A 114 20.37 -16.33 1.20
CA ALA A 114 21.27 -16.32 2.35
C ALA A 114 20.54 -16.17 3.69
N GLU A 115 19.42 -15.46 3.68
CA GLU A 115 18.54 -15.21 4.84
C GLU A 115 17.62 -16.38 5.20
N THR A 116 17.53 -17.42 4.38
CA THR A 116 16.78 -18.63 4.72
C THR A 116 17.43 -19.36 5.88
N VAL A 117 16.69 -19.67 6.92
CA VAL A 117 17.21 -20.32 8.14
C VAL A 117 16.34 -21.51 8.58
N ALA A 118 16.99 -22.57 9.06
CA ALA A 118 16.32 -23.62 9.81
C ALA A 118 16.20 -23.19 11.28
N VAL A 119 14.99 -22.86 11.74
CA VAL A 119 14.72 -22.29 13.07
C VAL A 119 14.73 -23.36 14.16
N SER A 120 14.19 -24.53 13.84
CA SER A 120 14.12 -25.68 14.74
C SER A 120 13.99 -26.96 13.92
N GLU A 121 14.03 -28.10 14.56
CA GLU A 121 13.80 -29.37 13.88
C GLU A 121 12.42 -29.38 13.19
N GLY A 122 12.43 -29.54 11.86
CA GLY A 122 11.26 -29.56 11.02
C GLY A 122 10.68 -28.19 10.64
N VAL A 123 11.27 -27.07 11.05
CA VAL A 123 10.78 -25.74 10.72
C VAL A 123 11.84 -24.89 10.00
N ILE A 124 11.47 -24.40 8.83
CA ILE A 124 12.31 -23.55 7.97
C ILE A 124 11.64 -22.19 7.81
N SER A 125 12.35 -21.12 8.18
CA SER A 125 11.92 -19.75 7.90
C SER A 125 12.46 -19.29 6.55
N MET A 126 11.58 -18.85 5.66
CA MET A 126 11.94 -18.39 4.32
C MET A 126 11.00 -17.28 3.83
N GLU A 127 11.31 -16.70 2.69
CA GLU A 127 10.55 -15.63 2.07
C GLU A 127 9.88 -16.12 0.78
N LEU A 128 8.55 -15.91 0.66
CA LEU A 128 7.84 -16.04 -0.61
C LEU A 128 7.89 -14.70 -1.35
N PRO A 129 8.30 -14.66 -2.64
CA PRO A 129 8.46 -13.42 -3.36
C PRO A 129 7.11 -12.74 -3.64
N SER A 130 7.01 -11.46 -3.34
CA SER A 130 5.89 -10.60 -3.76
C SER A 130 6.01 -10.17 -5.24
N GLU A 131 7.23 -10.20 -5.78
CA GLU A 131 7.55 -9.88 -7.18
C GLU A 131 8.04 -11.13 -7.90
N GLN A 132 7.43 -11.43 -9.04
CA GLN A 132 7.79 -12.55 -9.92
C GLN A 132 8.08 -12.03 -11.33
N ILE A 133 8.99 -12.67 -12.03
CA ILE A 133 9.35 -12.27 -13.40
C ILE A 133 8.59 -13.15 -14.40
N TYR A 134 8.07 -12.52 -15.44
CA TYR A 134 7.40 -13.24 -16.54
C TYR A 134 8.38 -14.14 -17.31
N ARG A 135 7.95 -15.37 -17.56
CA ARG A 135 8.58 -16.30 -18.49
C ARG A 135 7.49 -16.90 -19.39
N SER A 136 7.72 -16.93 -20.69
CA SER A 136 6.76 -17.51 -21.63
C SER A 136 6.57 -19.00 -21.36
N GLY A 137 5.33 -19.44 -21.25
CA GLY A 137 4.95 -20.84 -21.05
C GLY A 137 5.15 -21.38 -19.62
N SER A 138 5.68 -20.57 -18.68
CA SER A 138 5.95 -21.02 -17.30
C SER A 138 5.97 -19.83 -16.34
N PHE A 139 6.22 -20.10 -15.06
CA PHE A 139 6.61 -19.09 -14.08
C PHE A 139 8.12 -18.75 -14.20
N GLY A 140 8.50 -17.57 -13.76
CA GLY A 140 9.89 -17.11 -13.82
C GLY A 140 10.79 -17.74 -12.76
N PRO A 141 12.12 -17.56 -12.91
CA PRO A 141 13.08 -18.08 -11.96
C PRO A 141 12.81 -17.63 -10.53
N GLY A 142 12.92 -18.55 -9.57
CA GLY A 142 12.73 -18.27 -8.14
C GLY A 142 11.29 -17.98 -7.69
N ALA A 143 10.31 -17.96 -8.60
CA ALA A 143 8.91 -17.74 -8.24
C ALA A 143 8.30 -18.93 -7.49
N ASN A 144 8.63 -20.16 -7.90
CA ASN A 144 8.12 -21.38 -7.28
C ASN A 144 9.00 -21.82 -6.12
N ALA A 145 8.57 -21.53 -4.90
CA ALA A 145 9.26 -21.99 -3.70
C ALA A 145 9.02 -23.49 -3.46
N MET A 146 10.10 -24.22 -3.14
CA MET A 146 10.07 -25.66 -2.89
C MET A 146 10.91 -26.04 -1.68
N VAL A 147 10.55 -27.14 -1.03
CA VAL A 147 11.27 -27.69 0.11
C VAL A 147 11.42 -29.19 -0.03
N SER A 148 12.57 -29.72 0.39
CA SER A 148 12.80 -31.15 0.60
C SER A 148 13.18 -31.39 2.05
N ALA A 149 12.61 -32.43 2.66
CA ALA A 149 13.08 -33.02 3.90
C ALA A 149 13.49 -34.46 3.60
N THR A 150 14.72 -34.82 3.96
CA THR A 150 15.30 -36.12 3.59
C THR A 150 16.08 -36.74 4.75
N GLU A 151 16.29 -38.04 4.64
CA GLU A 151 17.19 -38.82 5.53
C GLU A 151 18.42 -39.34 4.76
N ASP A 152 18.55 -38.97 3.48
CA ASP A 152 19.64 -39.40 2.62
C ASP A 152 20.05 -38.25 1.64
N THR A 153 20.91 -38.53 0.65
CA THR A 153 21.38 -37.59 -0.36
C THR A 153 20.45 -37.39 -1.55
N ASN A 154 19.27 -38.00 -1.55
CA ASN A 154 18.29 -37.90 -2.62
C ASN A 154 17.20 -36.89 -2.20
N LEU A 155 17.22 -35.72 -2.76
CA LEU A 155 16.31 -34.63 -2.43
C LEU A 155 15.05 -34.73 -3.28
N LEU A 156 13.90 -35.02 -2.67
CA LEU A 156 12.60 -34.89 -3.34
C LEU A 156 11.97 -33.54 -2.96
N PHE A 157 12.12 -32.57 -3.84
CA PHE A 157 11.51 -31.25 -3.66
C PHE A 157 10.01 -31.29 -3.84
N LYS A 158 9.31 -30.73 -2.86
CA LYS A 158 7.87 -30.54 -2.87
C LYS A 158 7.53 -29.06 -3.03
N ASN A 159 6.64 -28.74 -3.95
CA ASN A 159 6.18 -27.39 -4.21
C ASN A 159 5.44 -26.83 -2.99
N LEU A 160 5.68 -25.59 -2.65
CA LEU A 160 4.94 -24.88 -1.60
C LEU A 160 3.72 -24.16 -2.15
N CYS A 161 3.76 -23.74 -3.42
CA CYS A 161 2.72 -22.97 -4.10
C CYS A 161 1.80 -23.84 -4.97
N GLY A 162 0.68 -23.28 -5.35
CA GLY A 162 -0.10 -23.63 -6.53
C GLY A 162 0.14 -22.62 -7.63
N TYR A 163 -0.50 -22.77 -8.79
CA TYR A 163 -0.24 -21.98 -9.98
C TYR A 163 -1.51 -21.32 -10.50
N PHE A 164 -1.53 -19.98 -10.45
CA PHE A 164 -2.59 -19.19 -11.05
C PHE A 164 -2.24 -18.90 -12.51
N ILE A 165 -3.07 -19.41 -13.43
CA ILE A 165 -2.84 -19.31 -14.87
C ILE A 165 -3.88 -18.37 -15.48
N LEU A 166 -3.39 -17.24 -16.01
CA LEU A 166 -4.19 -16.19 -16.62
C LEU A 166 -3.96 -16.16 -18.13
N LYS A 167 -5.04 -16.17 -18.92
CA LYS A 167 -5.02 -16.04 -20.37
C LYS A 167 -5.59 -14.69 -20.76
N LEU A 168 -4.79 -13.85 -21.42
CA LEU A 168 -5.19 -12.50 -21.81
C LEU A 168 -5.15 -12.32 -23.34
N TYR A 169 -6.17 -11.62 -23.87
CA TYR A 169 -6.20 -11.16 -25.25
C TYR A 169 -6.80 -9.75 -25.33
N GLY A 170 -6.43 -8.98 -26.36
CA GLY A 170 -6.90 -7.62 -26.54
C GLY A 170 -6.22 -6.93 -27.71
N ASP A 171 -6.68 -5.74 -28.05
CA ASP A 171 -6.20 -5.04 -29.23
C ASP A 171 -4.89 -4.28 -28.91
N ASN A 172 -3.76 -4.94 -29.23
CA ASN A 172 -2.42 -4.33 -29.15
C ASN A 172 -2.00 -3.86 -27.74
N VAL A 173 -2.37 -4.59 -26.68
CA VAL A 173 -2.03 -4.25 -25.29
C VAL A 173 -0.65 -4.81 -24.94
N PRO A 174 0.37 -3.95 -24.69
CA PRO A 174 1.70 -4.35 -24.26
C PRO A 174 1.75 -4.47 -22.73
N VAL A 175 1.46 -5.64 -22.20
CA VAL A 175 1.41 -5.91 -20.75
C VAL A 175 2.78 -5.72 -20.12
N LYS A 176 2.86 -4.88 -19.08
CA LYS A 176 4.07 -4.64 -18.29
C LYS A 176 4.03 -5.37 -16.94
N SER A 177 2.87 -5.43 -16.30
CA SER A 177 2.72 -6.17 -15.05
C SER A 177 1.29 -6.68 -14.84
N ILE A 178 1.18 -7.72 -14.00
CA ILE A 178 -0.07 -8.31 -13.55
C ILE A 178 0.01 -8.50 -12.04
N THR A 179 -0.90 -7.88 -11.30
CA THR A 179 -1.01 -8.01 -9.84
C THR A 179 -2.26 -8.79 -9.46
N LEU A 180 -2.10 -9.85 -8.66
CA LEU A 180 -3.19 -10.61 -8.04
C LEU A 180 -3.31 -10.18 -6.58
N GLU A 181 -4.53 -9.88 -6.14
CA GLU A 181 -4.85 -9.45 -4.78
C GLU A 181 -6.11 -10.13 -4.28
N GLY A 182 -6.10 -10.65 -3.05
CA GLY A 182 -7.29 -11.19 -2.38
C GLY A 182 -8.20 -10.08 -1.85
N LYS A 183 -9.51 -10.20 -2.06
CA LYS A 183 -10.48 -9.18 -1.61
C LYS A 183 -10.78 -9.20 -0.11
N ASN A 184 -10.26 -10.17 0.60
CA ASN A 184 -10.35 -10.24 2.06
C ASN A 184 -8.98 -10.17 2.72
N HIS A 185 -8.00 -9.53 2.03
CA HIS A 185 -6.63 -9.34 2.49
C HIS A 185 -5.92 -10.67 2.84
N GLU A 186 -6.19 -11.71 2.08
CA GLU A 186 -5.51 -12.98 2.22
C GLU A 186 -4.00 -12.80 1.95
N PRO A 187 -3.11 -13.34 2.79
CA PRO A 187 -1.67 -13.21 2.61
C PRO A 187 -1.19 -14.02 1.40
N LEU A 188 -0.44 -13.40 0.50
CA LEU A 188 0.04 -14.00 -0.75
C LEU A 188 1.56 -14.04 -0.89
N ALA A 189 2.30 -13.23 -0.14
CA ALA A 189 3.75 -13.19 -0.18
C ALA A 189 4.33 -12.69 1.16
N GLY A 190 5.62 -12.89 1.37
CA GLY A 190 6.32 -12.44 2.58
C GLY A 190 6.93 -13.60 3.37
N SER A 191 7.36 -13.31 4.59
CA SER A 191 8.01 -14.29 5.45
C SER A 191 7.06 -15.37 5.91
N VAL A 192 7.50 -16.63 5.78
CA VAL A 192 6.76 -17.83 6.17
C VAL A 192 7.63 -18.77 7.00
N ASP A 193 6.97 -19.50 7.90
CA ASP A 193 7.53 -20.70 8.52
C ASP A 193 6.95 -21.96 7.84
N VAL A 194 7.83 -22.80 7.31
CA VAL A 194 7.49 -24.03 6.62
C VAL A 194 7.82 -25.22 7.51
N THR A 195 6.82 -26.02 7.86
CA THR A 195 7.02 -27.31 8.54
C THR A 195 7.20 -28.40 7.49
N ALA A 196 8.36 -29.04 7.50
CA ALA A 196 8.73 -30.10 6.57
C ALA A 196 9.25 -31.33 7.31
N ALA A 197 8.84 -32.52 6.87
CA ALA A 197 9.34 -33.80 7.37
C ALA A 197 9.43 -34.80 6.21
N ALA A 198 10.38 -35.73 6.29
CA ALA A 198 10.60 -36.74 5.27
C ALA A 198 9.28 -37.50 4.96
N GLY A 199 8.95 -37.65 3.68
CA GLY A 199 7.75 -38.32 3.22
C GLY A 199 6.43 -37.55 3.44
N GLN A 200 6.43 -36.40 4.16
CA GLN A 200 5.23 -35.62 4.47
C GLN A 200 5.02 -34.47 3.48
N ILE A 201 3.76 -34.02 3.36
CA ILE A 201 3.42 -32.83 2.63
C ILE A 201 3.78 -31.60 3.49
N PRO A 202 4.59 -30.65 2.99
CA PRO A 202 4.96 -29.48 3.76
C PRO A 202 3.75 -28.59 4.05
N ARG A 203 3.77 -27.92 5.20
CA ARG A 203 2.78 -26.91 5.60
C ARG A 203 3.48 -25.59 5.84
N MET A 204 2.82 -24.47 5.52
CA MET A 204 3.38 -23.18 5.78
C MET A 204 2.40 -22.27 6.52
N SER A 205 2.96 -21.32 7.27
CA SER A 205 2.23 -20.26 7.94
C SER A 205 2.94 -18.93 7.74
N PHE A 206 2.18 -17.89 7.42
CA PHE A 206 2.70 -16.53 7.26
C PHE A 206 3.02 -15.89 8.61
N LYS A 207 4.08 -15.08 8.61
CA LYS A 207 4.42 -14.19 9.73
C LYS A 207 3.64 -12.87 9.60
N GLN A 208 3.65 -12.07 10.66
CA GLN A 208 3.04 -10.75 10.65
C GLN A 208 3.70 -9.86 9.57
N GLY A 209 2.90 -9.02 8.90
CA GLY A 209 3.37 -8.12 7.85
C GLY A 209 3.44 -8.73 6.45
N ALA A 210 2.83 -9.91 6.24
CA ALA A 210 2.73 -10.51 4.91
C ALA A 210 2.01 -9.60 3.91
N SER A 211 2.46 -9.62 2.65
CA SER A 211 1.80 -8.93 1.55
C SER A 211 0.51 -9.63 1.14
N THR A 212 -0.54 -8.86 0.88
CA THR A 212 -1.83 -9.36 0.38
C THR A 212 -1.91 -9.42 -1.15
N SER A 213 -0.79 -9.15 -1.83
CA SER A 213 -0.69 -9.21 -3.28
C SER A 213 0.59 -9.87 -3.75
N VAL A 214 0.55 -10.39 -4.97
CA VAL A 214 1.70 -10.85 -5.73
C VAL A 214 1.66 -10.26 -7.12
N THR A 215 2.81 -9.77 -7.61
CA THR A 215 2.94 -9.09 -8.90
C THR A 215 3.87 -9.87 -9.84
N LEU A 216 3.39 -10.14 -11.05
CA LEU A 216 4.19 -10.63 -12.17
C LEU A 216 4.64 -9.46 -13.02
N THR A 217 5.94 -9.26 -13.17
CA THR A 217 6.53 -8.17 -13.94
C THR A 217 7.17 -8.72 -15.23
N CYS A 218 6.84 -8.11 -16.36
CA CYS A 218 7.50 -8.37 -17.63
C CYS A 218 8.73 -7.48 -17.75
N THR A 219 9.93 -8.06 -17.89
CA THR A 219 11.17 -7.30 -18.11
C THR A 219 11.01 -6.40 -19.34
N GLU A 220 10.58 -6.99 -20.46
CA GLU A 220 10.10 -6.27 -21.63
C GLU A 220 8.58 -6.42 -21.72
N PRO A 221 7.84 -5.39 -22.18
CA PRO A 221 6.39 -5.48 -22.33
C PRO A 221 5.99 -6.62 -23.27
N VAL A 222 5.01 -7.40 -22.88
CA VAL A 222 4.50 -8.54 -23.64
C VAL A 222 3.22 -8.16 -24.35
N THR A 223 3.28 -8.02 -25.67
CA THR A 223 2.07 -7.80 -26.48
C THR A 223 1.23 -9.06 -26.52
N ILE A 224 0.00 -8.96 -26.04
CA ILE A 224 -0.91 -10.10 -25.96
C ILE A 224 -1.60 -10.39 -27.29
N GLY A 225 -2.07 -11.64 -27.47
CA GLY A 225 -2.85 -12.04 -28.64
C GLY A 225 -4.14 -11.25 -28.79
N THR A 226 -4.69 -11.20 -30.00
CA THR A 226 -5.89 -10.39 -30.31
C THR A 226 -7.21 -11.16 -30.16
N THR A 227 -7.17 -12.49 -30.08
CA THR A 227 -8.35 -13.35 -29.94
C THR A 227 -8.21 -14.30 -28.74
N ALA A 228 -9.31 -14.90 -28.32
CA ALA A 228 -9.31 -15.85 -27.21
C ALA A 228 -8.44 -17.10 -27.51
N GLU A 229 -8.36 -17.51 -28.78
CA GLU A 229 -7.56 -18.65 -29.24
C GLU A 229 -6.06 -18.34 -29.24
N SER A 230 -5.71 -17.09 -29.52
CA SER A 230 -4.32 -16.60 -29.49
C SER A 230 -3.94 -15.93 -28.16
N ALA A 231 -4.75 -16.15 -27.10
CA ALA A 231 -4.51 -15.51 -25.83
C ALA A 231 -3.13 -15.86 -25.25
N THR A 232 -2.43 -14.82 -24.79
CA THR A 232 -1.12 -14.96 -24.14
C THR A 232 -1.31 -15.47 -22.72
N VAL A 233 -0.49 -16.42 -22.31
CA VAL A 233 -0.57 -17.09 -21.02
C VAL A 233 0.44 -16.52 -20.04
N PHE A 234 -0.03 -16.22 -18.84
CA PHE A 234 0.78 -15.73 -17.71
C PHE A 234 0.62 -16.66 -16.51
N TRP A 235 1.74 -16.94 -15.84
CA TRP A 235 1.80 -17.83 -14.70
C TRP A 235 2.26 -17.09 -13.46
N LEU A 236 1.53 -17.26 -12.35
CA LEU A 236 1.94 -16.79 -11.01
C LEU A 236 1.98 -17.99 -10.08
N ALA A 237 3.07 -18.14 -9.34
CA ALA A 237 3.15 -19.05 -8.22
C ALA A 237 2.51 -18.38 -6.99
N VAL A 238 1.49 -19.01 -6.42
CA VAL A 238 0.67 -18.44 -5.35
C VAL A 238 0.58 -19.44 -4.20
N PRO A 239 0.77 -19.04 -2.93
CA PRO A 239 0.60 -19.97 -1.81
C PRO A 239 -0.81 -20.55 -1.78
N PRO A 240 -1.03 -21.73 -1.19
CA PRO A 240 -2.36 -22.29 -1.00
C PRO A 240 -3.25 -21.26 -0.29
N THR A 241 -4.30 -20.80 -0.95
CA THR A 241 -5.12 -19.68 -0.49
C THR A 241 -6.58 -19.92 -0.81
N THR A 242 -7.45 -19.70 0.18
CA THR A 242 -8.90 -19.63 -0.02
C THR A 242 -9.32 -18.18 -0.07
N PHE A 243 -9.59 -17.66 -1.24
CA PHE A 243 -10.13 -16.31 -1.45
C PHE A 243 -11.61 -16.27 -1.08
N THR A 244 -11.91 -15.95 0.16
CA THR A 244 -13.26 -16.04 0.73
C THR A 244 -14.25 -15.04 0.10
N LYS A 245 -13.77 -13.87 -0.33
CA LYS A 245 -14.54 -12.84 -1.06
C LYS A 245 -14.13 -12.72 -2.53
N GLY A 246 -13.42 -13.73 -3.05
CA GLY A 246 -12.83 -13.68 -4.39
C GLY A 246 -11.56 -12.84 -4.43
N PHE A 247 -11.11 -12.52 -5.64
CA PHE A 247 -9.85 -11.82 -5.89
C PHE A 247 -9.99 -10.75 -6.97
N LYS A 248 -9.00 -9.89 -7.05
CA LYS A 248 -8.84 -8.88 -8.09
C LYS A 248 -7.54 -9.12 -8.85
N VAL A 249 -7.57 -8.97 -10.16
CA VAL A 249 -6.40 -8.96 -11.03
C VAL A 249 -6.30 -7.60 -11.69
N THR A 250 -5.18 -6.92 -11.50
CA THR A 250 -4.85 -5.65 -12.15
C THR A 250 -3.81 -5.90 -13.23
N ILE A 251 -4.13 -5.59 -14.48
CA ILE A 251 -3.21 -5.66 -15.62
C ILE A 251 -2.78 -4.24 -15.94
N THR A 252 -1.48 -3.98 -16.00
CA THR A 252 -0.91 -2.68 -16.34
C THR A 252 -0.09 -2.79 -17.63
N ASP A 253 -0.28 -1.86 -18.57
CA ASP A 253 0.48 -1.80 -19.81
C ASP A 253 1.78 -0.98 -19.67
N SER A 254 2.58 -0.91 -20.74
CA SER A 254 3.85 -0.17 -20.75
C SER A 254 3.70 1.35 -20.61
N ASN A 255 2.50 1.89 -20.81
CA ASN A 255 2.20 3.32 -20.66
C ASN A 255 1.67 3.65 -19.27
N GLY A 256 1.51 2.65 -18.40
CA GLY A 256 0.92 2.80 -17.08
C GLY A 256 -0.61 2.81 -17.07
N ASN A 257 -1.26 2.60 -18.22
CA ASN A 257 -2.71 2.37 -18.24
C ASN A 257 -3.03 1.01 -17.62
N LYS A 258 -4.20 0.86 -17.05
CA LYS A 258 -4.58 -0.39 -16.39
C LYS A 258 -5.99 -0.86 -16.72
N VAL A 259 -6.26 -2.11 -16.41
CA VAL A 259 -7.61 -2.67 -16.31
C VAL A 259 -7.68 -3.59 -15.11
N GLU A 260 -8.77 -3.51 -14.37
CA GLU A 260 -9.03 -4.40 -13.24
C GLU A 260 -10.13 -5.40 -13.60
N LYS A 261 -9.90 -6.65 -13.26
CA LYS A 261 -10.86 -7.75 -13.36
C LYS A 261 -11.03 -8.39 -12.00
N SER A 262 -12.27 -8.57 -11.59
CA SER A 262 -12.60 -9.12 -10.28
C SER A 262 -13.43 -10.39 -10.40
N ALA A 263 -13.07 -11.38 -9.60
CA ALA A 263 -13.97 -12.47 -9.21
C ALA A 263 -14.59 -12.13 -7.84
N SER A 264 -15.89 -12.35 -7.68
CA SER A 264 -16.61 -12.10 -6.41
C SER A 264 -17.00 -13.40 -5.70
N SER A 265 -16.90 -14.54 -6.37
CA SER A 265 -17.16 -15.85 -5.77
C SER A 265 -15.93 -16.33 -5.02
N ALA A 266 -16.14 -17.03 -3.93
CA ALA A 266 -15.07 -17.74 -3.25
C ALA A 266 -14.37 -18.70 -4.22
N SER A 267 -13.04 -18.77 -4.14
CA SER A 267 -12.20 -19.62 -4.98
C SER A 267 -10.98 -20.05 -4.20
N GLU A 268 -10.37 -21.16 -4.59
CA GLU A 268 -9.28 -21.76 -3.86
C GLU A 268 -8.13 -22.11 -4.81
N ILE A 269 -6.92 -21.77 -4.40
CA ILE A 269 -5.69 -22.27 -5.00
C ILE A 269 -5.10 -23.31 -4.05
N LEU A 270 -4.99 -24.54 -4.51
CA LEU A 270 -4.40 -25.63 -3.74
C LEU A 270 -2.91 -25.77 -4.04
N ARG A 271 -2.15 -26.28 -3.07
CA ARG A 271 -0.74 -26.62 -3.24
C ARG A 271 -0.53 -27.57 -4.41
N ASN A 272 0.47 -27.26 -5.23
CA ASN A 272 0.90 -28.12 -6.34
C ASN A 272 -0.22 -28.42 -7.37
N THR A 273 -1.17 -27.48 -7.54
CA THR A 273 -2.25 -27.58 -8.52
C THR A 273 -2.33 -26.34 -9.38
N THR A 274 -2.99 -26.44 -10.53
CA THR A 274 -3.27 -25.28 -11.38
C THR A 274 -4.66 -24.72 -11.13
N TYR A 275 -4.77 -23.41 -11.08
CA TYR A 275 -6.03 -22.67 -11.14
C TYR A 275 -6.07 -21.89 -12.45
N ARG A 276 -6.89 -22.31 -13.39
CA ARG A 276 -6.94 -21.76 -14.75
C ARG A 276 -8.14 -20.83 -14.93
N MET A 277 -7.88 -19.60 -15.34
CA MET A 277 -8.92 -18.68 -15.76
C MET A 277 -9.26 -18.87 -17.24
N LYS A 278 -10.53 -18.65 -17.59
CA LYS A 278 -10.93 -18.49 -18.98
C LYS A 278 -10.22 -17.30 -19.59
N ALA A 279 -10.02 -17.33 -20.93
CA ALA A 279 -9.40 -16.20 -21.64
C ALA A 279 -10.21 -14.90 -21.40
N LEU A 280 -9.53 -13.86 -20.95
CA LEU A 280 -10.09 -12.55 -20.65
C LEU A 280 -9.72 -11.54 -21.73
N LYS A 281 -10.73 -10.85 -22.26
CA LYS A 281 -10.49 -9.66 -23.07
C LYS A 281 -10.12 -8.49 -22.18
N VAL A 282 -9.02 -7.82 -22.51
CA VAL A 282 -8.51 -6.67 -21.77
C VAL A 282 -8.34 -5.48 -22.71
N ASN A 283 -8.82 -4.33 -22.25
CA ASN A 283 -8.51 -3.01 -22.81
C ASN A 283 -8.06 -2.18 -21.62
N THR A 284 -6.87 -1.61 -21.68
CA THR A 284 -6.34 -0.76 -20.63
C THR A 284 -6.87 0.67 -20.79
N GLU A 285 -7.11 1.33 -19.66
CA GLU A 285 -7.61 2.69 -19.58
C GLU A 285 -6.61 3.60 -18.85
N PRO A 286 -6.57 4.91 -19.16
CA PRO A 286 -5.65 5.85 -18.52
C PRO A 286 -5.78 5.86 -16.99
N VAL A 287 -4.66 6.12 -16.31
CA VAL A 287 -4.61 6.33 -14.86
C VAL A 287 -4.18 7.76 -14.59
N TYR A 288 -5.03 8.53 -13.96
CA TYR A 288 -4.78 9.93 -13.66
C TYR A 288 -4.48 10.16 -12.17
N GLN A 289 -3.46 10.98 -11.90
CA GLN A 289 -3.20 11.51 -10.57
C GLN A 289 -4.28 12.54 -10.23
N VAL A 290 -4.94 12.39 -9.07
CA VAL A 290 -6.02 13.29 -8.60
C VAL A 290 -5.73 13.94 -7.24
N THR A 291 -4.58 13.64 -6.65
CA THR A 291 -4.01 14.39 -5.53
C THR A 291 -2.92 15.31 -6.06
N ASN A 292 -2.84 16.55 -5.58
CA ASN A 292 -1.79 17.48 -5.97
C ASN A 292 -0.40 16.88 -5.73
N ASP A 293 0.54 17.05 -6.65
CA ASP A 293 1.85 16.40 -6.62
C ASP A 293 2.66 16.72 -5.35
N TYR A 294 2.56 17.93 -4.80
CA TYR A 294 3.22 18.27 -3.54
C TYR A 294 2.62 17.51 -2.35
N VAL A 295 1.30 17.42 -2.32
CA VAL A 295 0.58 16.65 -1.29
C VAL A 295 0.85 15.17 -1.44
N GLN A 296 0.85 14.65 -2.67
CA GLN A 296 1.19 13.25 -2.95
C GLN A 296 2.58 12.90 -2.42
N LYS A 297 3.57 13.72 -2.77
CA LYS A 297 4.96 13.54 -2.32
C LYS A 297 5.06 13.58 -0.79
N TYR A 298 4.40 14.54 -0.14
CA TYR A 298 4.34 14.63 1.31
C TYR A 298 3.76 13.35 1.93
N MET A 299 2.66 12.85 1.39
CA MET A 299 2.00 11.64 1.90
C MET A 299 2.86 10.38 1.75
N GLU A 300 3.68 10.31 0.70
CA GLU A 300 4.58 9.17 0.42
C GLU A 300 5.87 9.22 1.24
N GLU A 301 6.48 10.41 1.38
CA GLU A 301 7.82 10.54 1.99
C GLU A 301 7.78 10.71 3.51
N VAL A 302 6.67 11.19 4.05
CA VAL A 302 6.55 11.41 5.49
C VAL A 302 6.01 10.16 6.16
N HIS A 303 6.90 9.44 6.80
CA HIS A 303 6.56 8.33 7.68
C HIS A 303 6.77 8.77 9.12
N TYR A 304 5.69 9.07 9.81
CA TYR A 304 5.75 9.12 11.26
C TYR A 304 5.89 7.67 11.73
N ALA A 305 7.05 7.34 12.30
CA ALA A 305 7.22 6.08 13.00
C ALA A 305 6.06 5.92 14.01
N ASP A 306 5.59 4.70 14.20
CA ASP A 306 4.51 4.38 15.12
C ASP A 306 4.67 5.20 16.40
N MET A 307 3.76 6.16 16.57
CA MET A 307 3.79 7.05 17.72
C MET A 307 3.18 6.29 18.88
N ASP A 308 4.04 5.83 19.76
CA ASP A 308 3.63 5.19 21.00
C ASP A 308 3.38 6.25 22.05
N PHE A 309 2.12 6.61 22.25
CA PHE A 309 1.70 7.53 23.32
C PHE A 309 2.01 6.98 24.71
N ALA A 310 2.01 5.67 24.88
CA ALA A 310 2.36 5.05 26.17
C ALA A 310 3.82 5.32 26.56
N SER A 311 4.71 5.57 25.59
CA SER A 311 6.10 5.95 25.81
C SER A 311 6.33 7.47 25.93
N GLY A 312 5.28 8.28 25.81
CA GLY A 312 5.38 9.76 25.83
C GLY A 312 6.03 10.36 24.58
N SER A 313 6.13 9.61 23.49
CA SER A 313 6.73 10.09 22.25
C SER A 313 5.70 10.65 21.28
N VAL A 314 5.19 11.83 21.57
CA VAL A 314 4.39 12.63 20.64
C VAL A 314 5.32 13.38 19.70
N LEU A 315 4.88 13.69 18.47
CA LEU A 315 5.56 14.46 17.43
C LEU A 315 6.82 15.14 17.94
N ARG A 316 7.98 14.54 17.71
CA ARG A 316 9.24 15.13 18.15
C ARG A 316 9.45 16.39 17.33
N GLY A 317 9.30 17.54 17.97
CA GLY A 317 9.23 18.87 17.39
C GLY A 317 10.39 19.28 16.47
N SER A 318 11.52 18.56 16.46
CA SER A 318 12.64 18.78 15.54
C SER A 318 12.48 18.06 14.18
N ASN A 319 11.50 17.18 14.03
CA ASN A 319 11.31 16.37 12.82
C ASN A 319 9.95 16.63 12.15
N PHE A 320 9.34 17.76 12.41
CA PHE A 320 8.12 18.15 11.75
C PHE A 320 8.41 18.37 10.26
N PRO A 321 7.76 17.62 9.35
CA PRO A 321 8.27 17.48 7.98
C PRO A 321 8.10 18.70 7.09
N GLY A 322 7.23 19.61 7.43
CA GLY A 322 7.05 20.85 6.68
C GLY A 322 8.37 21.62 6.46
N GLY A 323 9.33 21.52 7.40
CA GLY A 323 10.65 22.12 7.26
C GLY A 323 11.58 21.40 6.28
N VAL A 324 11.47 20.09 6.14
CA VAL A 324 12.43 19.30 5.35
C VAL A 324 12.06 19.26 3.87
N LEU A 325 10.79 19.14 3.53
CA LEU A 325 10.34 19.07 2.14
C LEU A 325 10.34 20.43 1.43
N TYR A 326 10.22 21.51 2.18
CA TYR A 326 10.03 22.85 1.65
C TYR A 326 11.15 23.85 1.99
N ASN A 327 12.14 23.41 2.74
CA ASN A 327 13.32 24.24 3.06
C ASN A 327 14.35 24.23 1.92
N ASN A 328 13.97 23.79 0.75
CA ASN A 328 14.84 23.84 -0.41
C ASN A 328 14.50 25.06 -1.26
N SER A 329 15.49 25.92 -1.37
CA SER A 329 15.61 27.12 -2.17
C SER A 329 15.18 27.01 -3.65
N ASN A 330 14.62 25.91 -4.10
CA ASN A 330 14.32 25.63 -5.51
C ASN A 330 12.87 25.32 -5.82
N THR A 331 11.97 25.32 -4.86
CA THR A 331 10.57 25.07 -5.16
C THR A 331 9.76 26.33 -4.89
N SER A 332 9.36 26.99 -5.95
CA SER A 332 8.21 27.88 -5.90
C SER A 332 7.02 27.01 -5.48
N LEU A 333 6.71 26.96 -4.17
CA LEU A 333 5.40 26.52 -3.73
C LEU A 333 4.39 27.40 -4.45
N THR A 334 3.69 26.82 -5.40
CA THR A 334 2.55 27.50 -5.97
C THR A 334 1.53 27.65 -4.86
N THR A 335 0.90 28.81 -4.78
CA THR A 335 -0.17 29.11 -3.81
C THR A 335 -1.39 28.17 -3.95
N ASP A 336 -1.30 27.13 -4.75
CA ASP A 336 -2.39 26.25 -5.19
C ASP A 336 -2.14 24.77 -4.92
N ALA A 337 -1.26 24.45 -3.95
CA ALA A 337 -0.96 23.06 -3.60
C ALA A 337 -2.14 22.34 -2.92
N ASP A 338 -3.15 23.04 -2.44
CA ASP A 338 -4.41 22.49 -1.95
C ASP A 338 -5.48 22.30 -3.05
N ILE A 339 -5.16 22.61 -4.31
CA ILE A 339 -6.05 22.36 -5.45
C ILE A 339 -5.70 21.02 -6.11
N PRO A 340 -6.64 20.07 -6.19
CA PRO A 340 -6.42 18.81 -6.88
C PRO A 340 -6.30 18.99 -8.40
N PRO A 341 -5.54 18.13 -9.10
CA PRO A 341 -5.57 18.08 -10.54
C PRO A 341 -6.95 17.64 -11.07
N SER A 342 -7.32 18.11 -12.25
CA SER A 342 -8.52 17.69 -12.94
C SER A 342 -8.21 16.71 -14.06
N VAL A 343 -9.19 15.87 -14.41
CA VAL A 343 -9.12 14.93 -15.54
C VAL A 343 -9.95 15.51 -16.70
N THR A 344 -9.32 15.74 -17.85
CA THR A 344 -10.04 16.19 -19.05
C THR A 344 -10.61 15.01 -19.81
N ILE A 345 -11.92 14.97 -19.96
CA ILE A 345 -12.63 14.04 -20.83
C ILE A 345 -12.98 14.72 -22.15
N ASN A 346 -13.07 13.94 -23.24
CA ASN A 346 -13.29 14.46 -24.58
C ASN A 346 -14.45 13.73 -25.29
N TRP A 347 -15.11 14.44 -26.20
CA TRP A 347 -16.18 13.91 -27.03
C TRP A 347 -16.21 14.58 -28.42
N THR A 348 -17.07 14.09 -29.29
CA THR A 348 -17.30 14.70 -30.60
C THR A 348 -17.89 16.11 -30.44
N GLN A 349 -17.22 17.10 -31.07
CA GLN A 349 -17.65 18.50 -31.03
C GLN A 349 -19.15 18.66 -31.27
N SER A 350 -19.79 19.44 -30.40
CA SER A 350 -21.23 19.74 -30.51
C SER A 350 -21.49 21.20 -30.17
N SER A 351 -22.55 21.77 -30.78
CA SER A 351 -23.09 23.09 -30.41
C SER A 351 -24.38 22.99 -29.60
N SER A 352 -24.84 21.77 -29.35
CA SER A 352 -26.08 21.50 -28.60
C SER A 352 -25.83 21.44 -27.10
N THR A 353 -26.87 21.59 -26.30
CA THR A 353 -26.80 21.27 -24.87
C THR A 353 -26.62 19.77 -24.68
N LEU A 354 -25.61 19.42 -23.91
CA LEU A 354 -25.18 18.04 -23.61
C LEU A 354 -25.40 17.73 -22.13
N ILE A 355 -25.61 16.46 -21.85
CA ILE A 355 -25.50 15.89 -20.50
C ILE A 355 -24.21 15.07 -20.45
N VAL A 356 -23.47 15.23 -19.37
CA VAL A 356 -22.27 14.46 -19.05
C VAL A 356 -22.56 13.71 -17.75
N ASP A 357 -22.80 12.42 -17.85
CA ASP A 357 -22.95 11.54 -16.70
C ASP A 357 -21.60 10.90 -16.35
N LEU A 358 -21.20 11.04 -15.10
CA LEU A 358 -20.01 10.43 -14.54
C LEU A 358 -20.42 9.32 -13.56
N TYR A 359 -19.83 8.15 -13.70
CA TYR A 359 -20.09 6.98 -12.87
C TYR A 359 -18.82 6.59 -12.10
N ASP A 360 -18.94 6.37 -10.80
CA ASP A 360 -17.91 5.79 -9.93
C ASP A 360 -18.21 4.30 -9.74
N ASN A 361 -17.30 3.42 -10.20
CA ASN A 361 -17.49 1.97 -10.14
C ASN A 361 -18.87 1.50 -10.64
N GLY A 362 -19.36 2.14 -11.70
CA GLY A 362 -20.65 1.83 -12.33
C GLY A 362 -21.89 2.44 -11.68
N THR A 363 -21.74 3.20 -10.60
CA THR A 363 -22.82 3.96 -9.96
C THR A 363 -22.77 5.42 -10.39
N LEU A 364 -23.90 6.01 -10.77
CA LEU A 364 -23.93 7.43 -11.12
C LEU A 364 -23.46 8.29 -9.94
N ASP A 365 -22.35 8.98 -10.15
CA ASP A 365 -21.75 9.89 -9.17
C ASP A 365 -22.27 11.32 -9.37
N ARG A 366 -22.11 11.86 -10.58
CA ARG A 366 -22.50 13.25 -10.92
C ARG A 366 -23.02 13.34 -12.34
N SER A 367 -23.87 14.35 -12.58
CA SER A 367 -24.40 14.67 -13.90
C SER A 367 -24.28 16.17 -14.15
N TYR A 368 -23.67 16.54 -15.28
CA TYR A 368 -23.45 17.93 -15.66
C TYR A 368 -24.27 18.29 -16.91
N THR A 369 -24.70 19.53 -16.97
CA THR A 369 -25.29 20.11 -18.19
C THR A 369 -24.28 21.08 -18.81
N VAL A 370 -23.86 20.81 -20.05
CA VAL A 370 -22.86 21.58 -20.77
C VAL A 370 -23.45 22.16 -22.06
N ASN A 371 -23.15 23.43 -22.33
CA ASN A 371 -23.65 24.10 -23.55
C ASN A 371 -22.59 24.01 -24.66
N GLY A 372 -22.65 22.92 -25.42
CA GLY A 372 -21.71 22.69 -26.52
C GLY A 372 -20.32 22.26 -26.09
N GLY A 373 -19.37 22.36 -27.03
CA GLY A 373 -17.97 21.99 -26.78
C GLY A 373 -17.58 20.59 -27.18
N SER A 374 -16.34 20.21 -26.86
CA SER A 374 -15.77 18.88 -27.15
C SER A 374 -15.00 18.28 -25.97
N SER A 375 -14.92 18.99 -24.84
CA SER A 375 -14.21 18.53 -23.65
C SER A 375 -14.74 19.19 -22.38
N MET A 376 -14.44 18.57 -21.25
CA MET A 376 -14.70 19.09 -19.90
C MET A 376 -13.63 18.59 -18.94
N ALA A 377 -13.22 19.44 -18.01
CA ALA A 377 -12.38 19.07 -16.89
C ALA A 377 -13.26 18.57 -15.72
N LEU A 378 -12.95 17.39 -15.21
CA LEU A 378 -13.57 16.79 -14.04
C LEU A 378 -12.64 16.98 -12.85
N ALA A 379 -13.10 17.67 -11.82
CA ALA A 379 -12.35 17.89 -10.57
C ALA A 379 -12.93 17.06 -9.42
N ASN A 380 -12.27 17.11 -8.27
CA ASN A 380 -12.74 16.49 -7.03
C ASN A 380 -13.03 15.00 -7.19
N LEU A 381 -12.10 14.28 -7.83
CA LEU A 381 -12.23 12.83 -8.05
C LEU A 381 -11.60 12.08 -6.89
N VAL A 382 -12.28 11.03 -6.43
CA VAL A 382 -11.77 10.15 -5.37
C VAL A 382 -10.62 9.31 -5.91
N PRO A 383 -9.47 9.21 -5.22
CA PRO A 383 -8.37 8.35 -5.64
C PRO A 383 -8.71 6.86 -5.53
N GLY A 384 -8.06 6.04 -6.36
CA GLY A 384 -8.25 4.58 -6.34
C GLY A 384 -9.58 4.11 -6.95
N ARG A 385 -10.28 4.94 -7.71
CA ARG A 385 -11.57 4.61 -8.33
C ARG A 385 -11.45 4.37 -9.83
N HIS A 386 -12.41 3.63 -10.36
CA HIS A 386 -12.65 3.47 -11.79
C HIS A 386 -13.86 4.32 -12.18
N TYR A 387 -13.61 5.38 -12.93
CA TYR A 387 -14.65 6.24 -13.46
C TYR A 387 -14.95 5.89 -14.90
N THR A 388 -16.25 5.88 -15.24
CA THR A 388 -16.71 5.88 -16.64
C THR A 388 -17.59 7.08 -16.89
N TYR A 389 -17.61 7.57 -18.12
CA TYR A 389 -18.44 8.71 -18.47
C TYR A 389 -19.22 8.45 -19.75
N LYS A 390 -20.38 9.08 -19.85
CA LYS A 390 -21.22 9.12 -21.04
C LYS A 390 -21.66 10.53 -21.32
N VAL A 391 -21.43 10.98 -22.55
CA VAL A 391 -21.84 12.31 -23.02
C VAL A 391 -22.90 12.14 -24.10
N TYR A 392 -24.02 12.78 -23.94
CA TYR A 392 -25.13 12.67 -24.89
C TYR A 392 -25.89 13.99 -25.05
N ARG A 393 -26.50 14.18 -26.22
CA ARG A 393 -27.32 15.35 -26.49
C ARG A 393 -28.62 15.29 -25.66
N LYS A 394 -28.91 16.37 -24.95
CA LYS A 394 -30.07 16.45 -24.05
C LYS A 394 -31.44 16.28 -24.76
N SER A 395 -31.54 16.66 -26.05
CA SER A 395 -32.80 16.65 -26.78
C SER A 395 -33.28 15.28 -27.26
N ASP A 396 -32.34 14.37 -27.58
CA ASP A 396 -32.63 13.10 -28.26
C ASP A 396 -31.75 11.93 -27.78
N ASN A 397 -30.90 12.15 -26.77
CA ASN A 397 -29.98 11.17 -26.17
C ASN A 397 -28.92 10.61 -27.16
N GLU A 398 -28.65 11.31 -28.27
CA GLU A 398 -27.59 10.91 -29.17
C GLU A 398 -26.21 10.96 -28.45
N VAL A 399 -25.52 9.82 -28.38
CA VAL A 399 -24.22 9.72 -27.72
C VAL A 399 -23.17 10.48 -28.53
N LYS A 400 -22.41 11.34 -27.86
CA LYS A 400 -21.34 12.15 -28.41
C LYS A 400 -19.95 11.66 -27.97
N GLY A 401 -19.88 10.93 -26.87
CA GLY A 401 -18.67 10.32 -26.37
C GLY A 401 -18.94 9.45 -25.14
N GLU A 402 -18.07 8.47 -24.95
CA GLU A 402 -18.04 7.63 -23.75
C GLU A 402 -16.60 7.14 -23.54
N GLY A 403 -16.26 6.79 -22.33
CA GLY A 403 -14.95 6.29 -22.00
C GLY A 403 -14.80 5.96 -20.52
N GLY A 404 -13.61 5.50 -20.17
CA GLY A 404 -13.25 5.17 -18.79
C GLY A 404 -11.84 5.60 -18.46
N PHE A 405 -11.58 5.75 -17.17
CA PHE A 405 -10.26 6.01 -16.63
C PHE A 405 -10.18 5.58 -15.16
N TYR A 406 -8.98 5.35 -14.71
CA TYR A 406 -8.69 5.11 -13.30
C TYR A 406 -8.09 6.36 -12.65
N THR A 407 -8.28 6.49 -11.36
CA THR A 407 -7.65 7.53 -10.54
C THR A 407 -6.63 6.92 -9.58
N LYS A 408 -5.58 7.68 -9.26
CA LYS A 408 -4.63 7.37 -8.20
C LYS A 408 -4.34 8.64 -7.39
N GLY A 409 -3.93 8.45 -6.14
CA GLY A 409 -3.58 9.53 -5.24
C GLY A 409 -3.68 9.07 -3.80
N ALA A 410 -3.10 9.85 -2.90
CA ALA A 410 -3.06 9.54 -1.47
C ALA A 410 -4.20 10.20 -0.69
N LEU A 411 -4.88 11.19 -1.27
CA LEU A 411 -5.88 12.00 -0.58
C LEU A 411 -6.97 12.46 -1.55
N HIS A 412 -8.23 12.44 -1.11
CA HIS A 412 -9.32 13.10 -1.80
C HIS A 412 -9.35 14.60 -1.44
N GLN A 413 -8.55 15.39 -2.16
CA GLN A 413 -8.61 16.85 -2.09
C GLN A 413 -9.83 17.35 -2.84
N VAL A 414 -10.46 18.41 -2.33
CA VAL A 414 -11.61 19.06 -2.98
C VAL A 414 -11.37 20.55 -3.12
N PHE A 415 -11.74 21.09 -4.29
CA PHE A 415 -11.70 22.51 -4.58
C PHE A 415 -13.05 22.92 -5.19
N PHE A 416 -13.71 23.86 -4.56
CA PHE A 416 -15.07 24.26 -4.92
C PHE A 416 -15.09 25.52 -5.78
N ASN A 417 -14.13 25.65 -6.66
CA ASN A 417 -14.05 26.71 -7.67
C ASN A 417 -14.30 28.13 -7.10
N SER A 418 -13.80 28.38 -5.91
CA SER A 418 -14.02 29.57 -5.11
C SER A 418 -12.80 29.92 -4.25
N LYS A 419 -12.92 30.87 -3.36
CA LYS A 419 -11.91 31.20 -2.36
C LYS A 419 -11.93 30.28 -1.13
N VAL A 420 -12.82 29.30 -1.09
CA VAL A 420 -12.83 28.26 -0.06
C VAL A 420 -11.65 27.35 -0.29
N ARG A 421 -10.71 27.37 0.63
CA ARG A 421 -9.40 26.71 0.51
C ARG A 421 -9.24 25.63 1.61
N ASN A 422 -8.17 24.86 1.52
CA ASN A 422 -7.86 23.81 2.48
C ASN A 422 -8.93 22.70 2.51
N GLY A 423 -9.60 22.48 1.36
CA GLY A 423 -10.69 21.53 1.23
C GLY A 423 -10.19 20.11 1.07
N ARG A 424 -10.72 19.18 1.88
CA ARG A 424 -10.49 17.75 1.74
C ARG A 424 -11.54 16.90 2.43
N ASP A 425 -11.65 15.68 1.97
CA ASP A 425 -12.42 14.60 2.57
C ASP A 425 -11.58 13.93 3.69
N LEU A 426 -12.22 13.47 4.75
CA LEU A 426 -11.60 12.62 5.76
C LEU A 426 -11.58 11.14 5.38
N GLY A 427 -12.09 10.76 4.21
CA GLY A 427 -12.05 9.39 3.71
C GLY A 427 -10.65 8.95 3.27
N GLY A 428 -10.46 7.63 3.22
CA GLY A 428 -9.23 6.99 2.75
C GLY A 428 -8.20 6.66 3.82
N TRP A 429 -8.26 7.25 5.00
CA TRP A 429 -7.36 6.93 6.11
C TRP A 429 -7.57 5.49 6.60
N GLN A 430 -6.46 4.84 6.95
CA GLN A 430 -6.47 3.48 7.47
C GLN A 430 -6.53 3.48 9.00
N THR A 431 -7.33 2.59 9.55
CA THR A 431 -7.38 2.35 10.99
C THR A 431 -6.34 1.30 11.40
N LEU A 432 -6.04 1.23 12.71
CA LEU A 432 -5.13 0.23 13.26
C LEU A 432 -5.62 -1.22 13.07
N ASP A 433 -6.95 -1.41 12.99
CA ASP A 433 -7.57 -2.71 12.75
C ASP A 433 -7.78 -3.03 11.25
N GLY A 434 -7.19 -2.23 10.35
CA GLY A 434 -7.15 -2.49 8.92
C GLY A 434 -8.39 -2.09 8.14
N LYS A 435 -9.30 -1.34 8.74
CA LYS A 435 -10.45 -0.75 8.04
C LYS A 435 -10.08 0.57 7.38
N THR A 436 -10.91 1.01 6.46
CA THR A 436 -10.74 2.29 5.76
C THR A 436 -11.87 3.25 6.14
N VAL A 437 -11.53 4.52 6.36
CA VAL A 437 -12.54 5.58 6.52
C VAL A 437 -13.21 5.84 5.18
N LYS A 438 -14.55 5.76 5.13
CA LYS A 438 -15.32 5.94 3.91
C LYS A 438 -15.18 7.33 3.34
N TYR A 439 -15.04 7.40 2.03
CA TYR A 439 -15.06 8.66 1.29
C TYR A 439 -16.45 9.29 1.23
N LYS A 440 -16.47 10.60 1.01
CA LYS A 440 -17.69 11.41 0.76
C LYS A 440 -18.68 11.45 1.93
N MET A 441 -18.18 11.30 3.15
CA MET A 441 -18.99 11.38 4.37
C MET A 441 -18.72 12.66 5.17
N LEU A 442 -17.46 12.98 5.38
CA LEU A 442 -17.02 14.16 6.14
C LEU A 442 -15.97 14.93 5.35
N TYR A 443 -16.23 16.21 5.15
CA TYR A 443 -15.33 17.13 4.49
C TYR A 443 -14.92 18.24 5.46
N ARG A 444 -13.67 18.67 5.36
CA ARG A 444 -13.16 19.81 6.12
C ARG A 444 -12.53 20.85 5.22
N GLY A 445 -12.49 22.11 5.68
CA GLY A 445 -11.83 23.18 4.96
C GLY A 445 -11.98 24.55 5.62
N GLY A 446 -11.72 25.59 4.85
CA GLY A 446 -11.89 26.99 5.26
C GLY A 446 -13.32 27.48 5.18
N GLU A 447 -13.54 28.71 5.66
CA GLU A 447 -14.85 29.36 5.70
C GLU A 447 -15.47 29.57 4.30
N MET A 448 -16.79 29.57 4.24
CA MET A 448 -17.56 29.61 3.00
C MET A 448 -18.26 30.94 2.73
N ASP A 449 -18.49 31.75 3.74
CA ASP A 449 -19.46 32.85 3.67
C ASP A 449 -18.97 34.18 4.26
N TYR A 450 -17.67 34.38 4.30
CA TYR A 450 -17.09 35.66 4.67
C TYR A 450 -16.54 36.35 3.43
N SER A 451 -17.06 37.55 3.12
CA SER A 451 -16.61 38.37 1.96
C SER A 451 -16.69 37.62 0.61
N ASP A 452 -17.79 36.96 0.30
CA ASP A 452 -18.06 36.28 -0.98
C ASP A 452 -17.10 35.11 -1.32
N TYR A 453 -16.68 34.34 -0.36
CA TYR A 453 -15.78 33.21 -0.60
C TYR A 453 -16.40 32.08 -1.44
N LEU A 454 -17.64 31.69 -1.13
CA LEU A 454 -18.32 30.63 -1.87
C LEU A 454 -19.11 31.24 -3.04
N SER A 455 -18.61 31.00 -4.26
CA SER A 455 -19.35 31.38 -5.47
C SER A 455 -20.58 30.50 -5.69
N SER A 456 -21.48 30.90 -6.59
CA SER A 456 -22.59 30.06 -7.04
C SER A 456 -22.11 28.72 -7.60
N ASP A 457 -21.03 28.75 -8.38
CA ASP A 457 -20.44 27.55 -8.99
C ASP A 457 -19.79 26.67 -7.91
N GLY A 458 -19.07 27.26 -6.95
CA GLY A 458 -18.52 26.52 -5.81
C GLY A 458 -19.59 25.86 -4.96
N ARG A 459 -20.73 26.51 -4.76
CA ARG A 459 -21.88 25.88 -4.10
C ARG A 459 -22.43 24.71 -4.90
N ALA A 460 -22.56 24.87 -6.21
CA ALA A 460 -23.01 23.77 -7.08
C ALA A 460 -22.05 22.57 -7.02
N GLU A 461 -20.74 22.81 -6.99
CA GLU A 461 -19.73 21.75 -6.82
C GLU A 461 -19.83 21.06 -5.45
N MET A 462 -20.02 21.80 -4.35
CA MET A 462 -20.23 21.20 -3.02
C MET A 462 -21.46 20.31 -2.99
N LEU A 463 -22.55 20.74 -3.62
CA LEU A 463 -23.77 19.95 -3.73
C LEU A 463 -23.60 18.73 -4.64
N ALA A 464 -22.80 18.84 -5.70
CA ALA A 464 -22.45 17.73 -6.57
C ALA A 464 -21.59 16.69 -5.85
N GLU A 465 -20.71 17.12 -4.91
CA GLU A 465 -20.00 16.21 -4.00
C GLU A 465 -20.93 15.50 -2.99
N GLY A 466 -22.17 15.88 -2.91
CA GLY A 466 -23.15 15.29 -2.00
C GLY A 466 -23.21 15.95 -0.63
N ILE A 467 -22.51 17.06 -0.39
CA ILE A 467 -22.52 17.79 0.88
C ILE A 467 -23.91 18.36 1.13
N LYS A 468 -24.50 18.07 2.30
CA LYS A 468 -25.87 18.46 2.67
C LYS A 468 -25.99 19.06 4.06
N ALA A 469 -24.88 19.18 4.77
CA ALA A 469 -24.83 19.73 6.11
C ALA A 469 -23.56 20.53 6.34
N GLU A 470 -23.64 21.53 7.18
CA GLU A 470 -22.53 22.42 7.55
C GLU A 470 -22.39 22.53 9.07
N ILE A 471 -21.15 22.48 9.55
CA ILE A 471 -20.77 22.88 10.91
C ILE A 471 -19.86 24.10 10.80
N ASP A 472 -20.30 25.24 11.33
CA ASP A 472 -19.51 26.47 11.40
C ASP A 472 -18.93 26.64 12.81
N LEU A 473 -17.63 26.40 12.95
CA LEU A 473 -16.88 26.46 14.19
C LEU A 473 -16.36 27.89 14.53
N ARG A 474 -16.74 28.91 13.74
CA ARG A 474 -16.30 30.30 14.00
C ARG A 474 -17.05 30.91 15.16
N GLU A 475 -16.45 31.92 15.77
CA GLU A 475 -17.03 32.63 16.89
C GLU A 475 -18.30 33.42 16.54
N LYS A 476 -19.18 33.57 17.55
CA LYS A 476 -20.35 34.46 17.45
C LYS A 476 -19.97 35.92 17.18
N SER A 477 -18.84 36.40 17.68
CA SER A 477 -18.36 37.77 17.49
C SER A 477 -18.04 38.09 16.03
N VAL A 478 -17.51 37.10 15.28
CA VAL A 478 -17.13 37.24 13.88
C VAL A 478 -18.33 37.05 12.96
N VAL A 479 -19.24 36.12 13.30
CA VAL A 479 -20.33 35.65 12.44
C VAL A 479 -21.70 35.61 13.11
N GLY A 480 -21.90 36.40 14.16
CA GLY A 480 -23.15 36.39 14.97
C GLY A 480 -24.45 36.70 14.22
N LYS A 481 -24.34 37.04 12.93
CA LYS A 481 -25.48 37.24 12.04
C LYS A 481 -25.83 36.02 11.20
N ILE A 482 -24.93 35.01 11.11
CA ILE A 482 -25.14 33.82 10.28
C ILE A 482 -26.07 32.86 11.05
N LYS A 483 -27.23 32.60 10.46
CA LYS A 483 -28.29 31.76 11.07
C LYS A 483 -28.63 30.54 10.22
N GLU A 484 -28.05 30.43 9.04
CA GLU A 484 -28.30 29.36 8.10
C GLU A 484 -27.02 28.95 7.36
N SER A 485 -27.02 27.78 6.78
CA SER A 485 -25.90 27.26 6.02
C SER A 485 -25.57 28.13 4.79
N ALA A 486 -24.29 28.28 4.47
CA ALA A 486 -23.83 28.86 3.22
C ALA A 486 -24.29 28.04 1.98
N LEU A 487 -24.69 26.79 2.18
CA LEU A 487 -25.29 25.94 1.14
C LEU A 487 -26.73 26.39 0.80
N GLY A 488 -27.39 27.10 1.70
CA GLY A 488 -28.76 27.61 1.56
C GLY A 488 -29.68 27.15 2.70
N SER A 489 -30.87 27.78 2.80
CA SER A 489 -31.82 27.59 3.91
C SER A 489 -32.43 26.19 4.03
N GLY A 490 -32.29 25.34 3.01
CA GLY A 490 -32.77 23.94 3.04
C GLY A 490 -31.78 22.92 3.59
N TYR A 491 -30.58 23.34 3.94
CA TYR A 491 -29.51 22.43 4.38
C TYR A 491 -29.36 22.43 5.90
N SER A 492 -28.92 21.29 6.43
CA SER A 492 -28.69 21.17 7.88
C SER A 492 -27.50 22.04 8.32
N PHE A 493 -27.68 22.77 9.43
CA PHE A 493 -26.70 23.73 9.89
C PHE A 493 -26.50 23.61 11.40
N CYS A 494 -25.24 23.49 11.82
CA CYS A 494 -24.82 23.52 13.22
C CYS A 494 -23.88 24.69 13.44
N LYS A 495 -24.20 25.52 14.42
CA LYS A 495 -23.33 26.59 14.90
C LYS A 495 -23.19 26.45 16.41
N PRO A 496 -22.18 25.68 16.85
CA PRO A 496 -22.02 25.38 18.27
C PRO A 496 -21.73 26.62 19.07
N GLY A 497 -22.27 26.64 20.27
CA GLY A 497 -22.11 27.75 21.20
C GLY A 497 -20.80 27.65 21.97
N PHE A 498 -19.67 27.92 21.36
CA PHE A 498 -18.40 27.97 22.08
C PHE A 498 -18.34 29.22 22.99
N PRO A 499 -18.09 29.06 24.28
CA PRO A 499 -18.05 30.19 25.23
C PRO A 499 -16.83 31.07 25.05
N ARG A 500 -15.71 30.55 24.54
CA ARG A 500 -14.51 31.29 24.23
C ARG A 500 -14.16 31.20 22.75
N GLY A 501 -13.66 32.30 22.19
CA GLY A 501 -13.35 32.42 20.78
C GLY A 501 -12.07 31.76 20.32
N TYR A 502 -11.29 31.16 21.17
CA TYR A 502 -10.00 30.53 20.85
C TYR A 502 -10.06 29.02 20.93
N TYR A 503 -9.30 28.32 20.23
CA TYR A 503 -9.58 27.13 19.48
C TYR A 503 -8.54 26.10 19.54
N PHE A 504 -7.42 26.51 19.94
CA PHE A 504 -6.34 25.72 20.41
C PHE A 504 -5.85 26.37 21.64
N PRO A 505 -5.62 25.62 22.64
CA PRO A 505 -5.10 26.17 23.84
C PRO A 505 -3.72 26.77 23.56
N GLU A 506 -3.58 28.04 23.82
CA GLU A 506 -2.35 28.46 24.47
C GLU A 506 -2.26 27.75 25.84
N TRP A 507 -3.32 27.00 26.25
CA TRP A 507 -3.60 26.49 27.60
C TRP A 507 -4.39 25.19 27.52
N GLU A 508 -3.73 24.13 27.68
CA GLU A 508 -3.92 22.69 27.53
C GLU A 508 -5.30 22.08 27.76
N GLU A 509 -6.01 22.48 28.77
CA GLU A 509 -7.26 21.85 29.23
C GLU A 509 -8.50 22.67 28.85
N ASP A 510 -8.33 24.01 28.73
CA ASP A 510 -9.42 24.96 28.67
C ASP A 510 -10.31 24.83 27.42
N MET A 511 -9.76 24.38 26.31
CA MET A 511 -10.54 24.38 25.07
C MET A 511 -11.49 23.19 24.98
N ILE A 512 -10.99 22.02 25.29
CA ILE A 512 -11.79 20.81 25.18
C ILE A 512 -12.81 20.79 26.32
N GLU A 513 -12.41 21.20 27.52
CA GLU A 513 -13.32 21.28 28.67
C GLU A 513 -14.29 22.45 28.57
N ASP A 514 -13.82 23.67 28.32
CA ASP A 514 -14.66 24.86 28.19
C ASP A 514 -15.62 24.79 27.00
N ASN A 515 -15.25 24.07 25.95
CA ASN A 515 -16.05 23.89 24.73
C ASN A 515 -16.75 22.51 24.64
N ALA A 516 -16.70 21.72 25.68
CA ALA A 516 -17.27 20.36 25.75
C ALA A 516 -18.71 20.28 25.20
N VAL A 517 -19.56 21.23 25.59
CA VAL A 517 -20.95 21.31 25.12
C VAL A 517 -21.03 21.52 23.62
N GLY A 518 -20.20 22.42 23.07
CA GLY A 518 -20.17 22.68 21.64
C GLY A 518 -19.60 21.50 20.84
N ILE A 519 -18.59 20.80 21.37
CA ILE A 519 -18.02 19.60 20.74
C ILE A 519 -19.05 18.47 20.72
N LYS A 520 -19.74 18.24 21.85
CA LYS A 520 -20.86 17.29 21.90
C LYS A 520 -21.93 17.63 20.85
N GLU A 521 -22.34 18.89 20.75
CA GLU A 521 -23.31 19.35 19.75
C GLU A 521 -22.84 19.04 18.32
N CYS A 522 -21.55 19.29 18.00
CA CYS A 522 -20.97 18.95 16.70
C CYS A 522 -20.99 17.44 16.42
N PHE A 523 -20.60 16.62 17.40
CA PHE A 523 -20.55 15.18 17.25
C PHE A 523 -21.94 14.59 17.05
N ASP A 524 -22.90 14.93 17.91
CA ASP A 524 -24.26 14.45 17.83
C ASP A 524 -24.97 14.92 16.53
N PHE A 525 -24.72 16.17 16.12
CA PHE A 525 -25.19 16.69 14.83
C PHE A 525 -24.63 15.90 13.65
N THR A 526 -23.32 15.59 13.67
CA THR A 526 -22.66 14.81 12.64
C THR A 526 -23.30 13.42 12.53
N VAL A 527 -23.43 12.71 13.65
CA VAL A 527 -24.05 11.38 13.69
C VAL A 527 -25.48 11.42 13.15
N ASN A 528 -26.26 12.42 13.55
CA ASN A 528 -27.64 12.58 13.04
C ASN A 528 -27.67 12.87 11.53
N CYS A 529 -26.76 13.69 11.01
CA CYS A 529 -26.65 13.94 9.59
C CYS A 529 -26.31 12.68 8.82
N LEU A 530 -25.31 11.91 9.28
CA LEU A 530 -24.87 10.66 8.61
C LEU A 530 -25.96 9.59 8.62
N ARG A 531 -26.74 9.43 9.71
CA ARG A 531 -27.92 8.55 9.76
C ARG A 531 -28.97 8.89 8.67
N ASN A 532 -29.00 10.16 8.26
CA ASN A 532 -29.94 10.66 7.25
C ASN A 532 -29.29 10.83 5.86
N ASN A 533 -28.13 10.21 5.59
CA ASN A 533 -27.37 10.31 4.34
C ASN A 533 -27.10 11.77 3.94
N LYS A 534 -26.65 12.58 4.90
CA LYS A 534 -26.26 13.97 4.71
C LYS A 534 -24.78 14.14 5.04
N PRO A 535 -23.87 14.02 4.05
CA PRO A 535 -22.46 14.34 4.24
C PRO A 535 -22.26 15.76 4.77
N VAL A 536 -21.29 15.91 5.67
CA VAL A 536 -21.07 17.13 6.44
C VAL A 536 -19.79 17.82 5.99
N TYR A 537 -19.85 19.12 5.74
CA TYR A 537 -18.69 19.99 5.64
C TYR A 537 -18.53 20.76 6.96
N PHE A 538 -17.38 20.63 7.60
CA PHE A 538 -17.08 21.36 8.82
C PHE A 538 -15.87 22.26 8.66
N HIS A 539 -15.96 23.49 9.19
CA HIS A 539 -14.96 24.50 8.97
C HIS A 539 -14.85 25.52 10.11
N CYS A 540 -13.72 26.19 10.13
CA CYS A 540 -13.57 27.45 10.84
C CYS A 540 -13.16 28.56 9.85
N SER A 541 -12.31 29.49 10.19
CA SER A 541 -11.86 30.51 9.23
C SER A 541 -10.85 29.91 8.24
N ALA A 542 -9.72 29.36 8.71
CA ALA A 542 -8.69 28.76 7.87
C ALA A 542 -8.88 27.25 7.63
N GLY A 543 -9.74 26.59 8.39
CA GLY A 543 -9.88 25.13 8.36
C GLY A 543 -8.74 24.39 9.07
N ARG A 544 -7.95 25.08 9.90
CA ARG A 544 -6.77 24.54 10.57
C ARG A 544 -7.07 24.09 12.00
N ASP A 545 -7.25 25.04 12.91
CA ASP A 545 -7.22 24.83 14.36
C ASP A 545 -8.50 24.16 14.87
N ARG A 546 -9.60 24.89 14.97
CA ARG A 546 -10.92 24.38 15.40
C ARG A 546 -11.37 23.17 14.59
N THR A 547 -11.21 23.29 13.29
CA THR A 547 -11.48 22.22 12.33
C THR A 547 -10.53 21.03 12.53
N GLY A 548 -9.25 21.33 12.80
CA GLY A 548 -8.25 20.28 13.12
C GLY A 548 -8.57 19.50 14.39
N THR A 549 -8.98 20.20 15.45
CA THR A 549 -9.40 19.54 16.71
C THR A 549 -10.57 18.60 16.49
N LEU A 550 -11.60 19.05 15.77
CA LEU A 550 -12.74 18.20 15.47
C LEU A 550 -12.36 17.00 14.59
N ALA A 551 -11.44 17.20 13.64
CA ALA A 551 -10.91 16.11 12.82
C ALA A 551 -10.10 15.09 13.65
N ILE A 552 -9.29 15.54 14.63
CA ILE A 552 -8.56 14.66 15.56
C ILE A 552 -9.55 13.77 16.32
N LEU A 553 -10.65 14.34 16.80
CA LEU A 553 -11.68 13.57 17.51
C LEU A 553 -12.38 12.55 16.59
N PHE A 554 -12.77 12.95 15.39
CA PHE A 554 -13.41 12.04 14.44
C PHE A 554 -12.47 10.91 14.02
N LEU A 555 -11.26 11.21 13.59
CA LEU A 555 -10.29 10.20 13.14
C LEU A 555 -9.80 9.33 14.32
N GLY A 556 -9.59 9.94 15.49
CA GLY A 556 -9.14 9.23 16.68
C GLY A 556 -10.16 8.21 17.17
N VAL A 557 -11.44 8.57 17.28
CA VAL A 557 -12.49 7.63 17.69
C VAL A 557 -12.72 6.50 16.69
N LEU A 558 -12.41 6.71 15.42
CA LEU A 558 -12.41 5.66 14.40
C LEU A 558 -11.21 4.71 14.53
N GLY A 559 -10.16 5.12 15.25
CA GLY A 559 -8.93 4.34 15.40
C GLY A 559 -7.95 4.50 14.23
N VAL A 560 -7.98 5.63 13.55
CA VAL A 560 -6.95 6.00 12.56
C VAL A 560 -5.61 6.13 13.29
N ARG A 561 -4.51 5.77 12.62
CA ARG A 561 -3.16 5.86 13.17
C ARG A 561 -2.81 7.30 13.51
N GLU A 562 -2.21 7.52 14.66
CA GLU A 562 -1.89 8.89 15.14
C GLU A 562 -0.98 9.65 14.17
N GLY A 563 -0.03 8.96 13.53
CA GLY A 563 0.81 9.56 12.49
C GLY A 563 0.01 10.06 11.28
N ASP A 564 -1.06 9.37 10.91
CA ASP A 564 -1.95 9.78 9.81
C ASP A 564 -2.87 10.93 10.24
N ILE A 565 -3.31 10.96 11.49
CA ILE A 565 -4.03 12.12 12.07
C ILE A 565 -3.13 13.36 12.06
N ALA A 566 -1.85 13.20 12.41
CA ALA A 566 -0.87 14.28 12.34
C ALA A 566 -0.69 14.78 10.90
N LYS A 567 -0.61 13.88 9.92
CA LYS A 567 -0.55 14.24 8.50
C LYS A 567 -1.80 15.04 8.10
N ASP A 568 -3.01 14.57 8.45
CA ASP A 568 -4.22 15.32 8.14
C ASP A 568 -4.17 16.74 8.71
N TYR A 569 -3.71 16.90 9.94
CA TYR A 569 -3.57 18.23 10.53
C TYR A 569 -2.59 19.12 9.74
N GLU A 570 -1.44 18.59 9.37
CA GLU A 570 -0.37 19.30 8.66
C GLU A 570 -0.71 19.65 7.22
N LEU A 571 -1.63 18.93 6.57
CA LEU A 571 -2.05 19.23 5.20
C LEU A 571 -2.56 20.67 5.02
N THR A 572 -2.95 21.32 6.10
CA THR A 572 -3.30 22.76 6.09
C THR A 572 -2.15 23.65 5.62
N TYR A 573 -0.89 23.23 5.79
CA TYR A 573 0.29 24.01 5.35
C TYR A 573 0.39 24.14 3.83
N PHE A 574 -0.28 23.29 3.08
CA PHE A 574 -0.36 23.37 1.62
C PHE A 574 -1.37 24.41 1.13
N SER A 575 -2.17 24.98 2.03
CA SER A 575 -3.16 25.99 1.70
C SER A 575 -2.62 27.42 1.86
N PRO A 576 -2.87 28.32 0.91
CA PRO A 576 -2.47 29.74 1.02
C PRO A 576 -3.23 30.48 2.14
N ARG A 577 -4.24 29.85 2.73
CA ARG A 577 -4.95 30.38 3.89
C ARG A 577 -4.19 30.20 5.20
N ASP A 578 -3.14 29.39 5.18
CA ASP A 578 -2.31 29.24 6.37
C ASP A 578 -1.31 30.39 6.48
N TRP A 579 -1.40 31.10 7.59
CA TRP A 579 -0.52 32.22 7.94
C TRP A 579 0.87 31.75 8.35
N SER A 580 1.06 30.46 8.49
CA SER A 580 2.37 29.88 8.76
C SER A 580 3.26 29.87 7.51
N LEU A 581 2.69 30.01 6.33
CA LEU A 581 3.46 30.20 5.10
C LEU A 581 3.97 31.64 5.05
N GLN A 582 5.26 31.82 5.27
CA GLN A 582 5.93 33.11 5.26
C GLN A 582 6.92 33.16 4.10
N LYS A 583 7.07 34.36 3.53
CA LYS A 583 8.09 34.64 2.51
C LYS A 583 9.32 35.21 3.20
N GLY A 584 10.47 34.51 3.06
CA GLY A 584 11.76 35.00 3.56
C GLY A 584 12.32 36.15 2.74
N ASP A 585 13.34 36.83 3.28
CA ASP A 585 14.05 37.90 2.61
C ASP A 585 14.75 37.44 1.31
N ASP A 586 15.03 36.16 1.20
CA ASP A 586 15.57 35.49 0.02
C ASP A 586 14.52 35.21 -1.08
N GLY A 587 13.26 35.59 -0.83
CA GLY A 587 12.14 35.37 -1.74
C GLY A 587 11.53 33.96 -1.70
N ASN A 588 12.07 33.05 -0.90
CA ASN A 588 11.57 31.69 -0.73
C ASN A 588 10.47 31.62 0.33
N TYR A 589 9.56 30.68 0.17
CA TYR A 589 8.53 30.43 1.16
C TYR A 589 9.02 29.40 2.17
N PHE A 590 8.73 29.64 3.44
CA PHE A 590 8.99 28.71 4.54
C PHE A 590 7.81 28.68 5.50
N TYR A 591 7.69 27.56 6.23
CA TYR A 591 6.67 27.41 7.25
C TYR A 591 7.20 27.74 8.63
N ASN A 592 6.48 28.57 9.37
CA ASN A 592 6.78 28.83 10.78
C ASN A 592 5.98 27.84 11.63
N HIS A 593 6.64 26.77 12.06
CA HIS A 593 6.00 25.58 12.64
C HIS A 593 5.80 25.60 14.15
N THR A 594 6.57 26.39 14.87
CA THR A 594 6.74 26.20 16.31
C THR A 594 5.43 26.25 17.09
N ARG A 595 4.56 27.18 16.75
CA ARG A 595 3.28 27.37 17.49
C ARG A 595 2.31 26.20 17.29
N ASN A 596 2.25 25.65 16.10
CA ASN A 596 1.22 24.67 15.73
C ASN A 596 1.55 23.26 16.22
N VAL A 597 2.85 22.93 16.34
CA VAL A 597 3.31 21.64 16.87
C VAL A 597 2.97 21.49 18.34
N GLU A 598 3.21 22.52 19.13
CA GLU A 598 2.93 22.50 20.57
C GLU A 598 1.44 22.31 20.85
N THR A 599 0.62 22.99 20.07
CA THR A 599 -0.83 22.95 20.20
C THR A 599 -1.41 21.59 19.81
N TYR A 600 -0.96 21.02 18.69
CA TYR A 600 -1.35 19.66 18.31
C TYR A 600 -0.94 18.65 19.37
N ARG A 601 0.29 18.76 19.86
CA ARG A 601 0.86 17.89 20.87
C ARG A 601 0.02 17.89 22.15
N SER A 602 -0.24 19.08 22.71
CA SER A 602 -1.00 19.18 23.98
C SER A 602 -2.41 18.59 23.85
N THR A 603 -3.09 18.82 22.72
CA THR A 603 -4.41 18.23 22.47
C THR A 603 -4.34 16.70 22.43
N VAL A 604 -3.36 16.15 21.72
CA VAL A 604 -3.22 14.70 21.58
C VAL A 604 -2.77 14.05 22.88
N GLU A 605 -1.81 14.65 23.61
CA GLU A 605 -1.36 14.18 24.94
C GLU A 605 -2.51 14.18 25.96
N TYR A 606 -3.31 15.24 25.97
CA TYR A 606 -4.48 15.31 26.83
C TYR A 606 -5.47 14.17 26.53
N LEU A 607 -5.85 13.99 25.26
CA LEU A 607 -6.78 12.93 24.87
C LEU A 607 -6.22 11.54 25.19
N ALA A 608 -4.95 11.30 24.94
CA ALA A 608 -4.29 10.03 25.28
C ALA A 608 -4.27 9.77 26.79
N SER A 609 -4.11 10.81 27.62
CA SER A 609 -4.10 10.69 29.08
C SER A 609 -5.43 10.21 29.68
N LEU A 610 -6.53 10.35 28.95
CA LEU A 610 -7.86 9.90 29.36
C LEU A 610 -8.09 8.41 29.08
N ALA A 611 -7.18 7.74 28.39
CA ALA A 611 -7.31 6.32 28.08
C ALA A 611 -7.36 5.48 29.37
N PRO A 612 -8.30 4.52 29.48
CA PRO A 612 -8.40 3.67 30.66
C PRO A 612 -7.22 2.70 30.78
N ASP A 613 -6.88 2.28 31.98
CA ASP A 613 -5.77 1.34 32.24
C ASP A 613 -5.90 0.00 31.48
N THR A 614 -7.10 -0.37 31.11
CA THR A 614 -7.40 -1.61 30.35
C THR A 614 -7.13 -1.50 28.85
N ASP A 615 -7.11 -0.29 28.30
CA ASP A 615 -6.80 -0.01 26.90
C ASP A 615 -6.16 1.38 26.81
N ARG A 616 -4.84 1.41 26.67
CA ARG A 616 -4.04 2.63 26.59
C ARG A 616 -3.93 3.21 25.18
N SER A 617 -4.77 2.78 24.23
CA SER A 617 -4.78 3.29 22.88
C SER A 617 -5.32 4.73 22.82
N PHE A 618 -4.82 5.52 21.86
CA PHE A 618 -5.34 6.85 21.58
C PHE A 618 -6.85 6.84 21.28
N LYS A 619 -7.29 5.82 20.53
CA LYS A 619 -8.71 5.58 20.26
C LYS A 619 -9.54 5.50 21.53
N ALA A 620 -9.07 4.74 22.52
CA ALA A 620 -9.76 4.61 23.80
C ALA A 620 -9.77 5.93 24.60
N GLY A 621 -8.70 6.71 24.52
CA GLY A 621 -8.64 8.05 25.13
C GLY A 621 -9.65 9.02 24.51
N VAL A 622 -9.75 9.04 23.19
CA VAL A 622 -10.76 9.87 22.49
C VAL A 622 -12.19 9.41 22.79
N GLU A 623 -12.43 8.10 22.85
CA GLU A 623 -13.73 7.55 23.24
C GLU A 623 -14.09 7.95 24.66
N GLN A 624 -13.16 7.83 25.60
CA GLN A 624 -13.38 8.24 26.98
C GLN A 624 -13.67 9.75 27.09
N TYR A 625 -12.97 10.58 26.31
CA TYR A 625 -13.26 12.01 26.23
C TYR A 625 -14.70 12.27 25.78
N LEU A 626 -15.14 11.63 24.69
CA LEU A 626 -16.49 11.79 24.16
C LEU A 626 -17.56 11.35 25.19
N LEU A 627 -17.31 10.27 25.91
CA LEU A 627 -18.19 9.82 27.01
C LEU A 627 -18.22 10.82 28.17
N ASN A 628 -17.08 11.40 28.53
CA ASN A 628 -16.98 12.38 29.61
C ASN A 628 -17.76 13.69 29.32
N ILE A 629 -17.93 14.02 28.05
CA ILE A 629 -18.73 15.17 27.60
C ILE A 629 -20.19 14.78 27.26
N ASP A 630 -20.67 13.63 27.76
CA ASP A 630 -22.02 13.12 27.55
C ASP A 630 -22.41 12.76 26.12
N VAL A 631 -21.46 12.43 25.24
CA VAL A 631 -21.78 11.75 23.97
C VAL A 631 -22.16 10.31 24.29
N SER A 632 -23.29 9.82 23.79
CA SER A 632 -23.74 8.46 24.08
C SER A 632 -22.88 7.41 23.38
N GLN A 633 -22.67 6.25 24.02
CA GLN A 633 -21.99 5.10 23.39
C GLN A 633 -22.68 4.71 22.07
N THR A 634 -24.00 4.76 22.01
CA THR A 634 -24.75 4.49 20.78
C THR A 634 -24.36 5.42 19.63
N ASN A 635 -24.15 6.71 19.91
CA ASN A 635 -23.70 7.65 18.88
C ASN A 635 -22.28 7.36 18.40
N ILE A 636 -21.38 6.95 19.31
CA ILE A 636 -20.01 6.55 18.97
C ILE A 636 -20.02 5.28 18.08
N ASP A 637 -20.80 4.29 18.46
CA ASP A 637 -20.89 3.02 17.73
C ASP A 637 -21.52 3.20 16.34
N ASP A 638 -22.58 4.00 16.25
CA ASP A 638 -23.21 4.35 14.98
C ASP A 638 -22.25 5.13 14.08
N PHE A 639 -21.51 6.10 14.65
CA PHE A 639 -20.52 6.85 13.91
C PHE A 639 -19.47 5.91 13.29
N ARG A 640 -18.91 4.99 14.09
CA ARG A 640 -17.95 3.98 13.61
C ARG A 640 -18.54 3.11 12.49
N SER A 641 -19.76 2.62 12.68
CA SER A 641 -20.40 1.74 11.71
C SER A 641 -20.71 2.43 10.38
N MET A 642 -21.04 3.71 10.41
CA MET A 642 -21.31 4.51 9.21
C MET A 642 -20.05 4.95 8.49
N MET A 643 -18.95 5.21 9.24
CA MET A 643 -17.72 5.79 8.70
C MET A 643 -16.68 4.76 8.24
N LEU A 644 -16.78 3.50 8.65
CA LEU A 644 -15.77 2.47 8.36
C LEU A 644 -16.27 1.44 7.33
N GLU A 645 -15.36 1.00 6.44
CA GLU A 645 -15.53 -0.10 5.48
C GLU A 645 -14.37 -1.09 5.52
#